data_dacfc3432c5151b664b7afd88409c721
#
_entry.id   dacfc3432c5151b664b7afd88409c721
#
_cell.length_a   1.000
_cell.length_b   1.000
_cell.length_c   1.000
_cell.angle_alpha   90.00
_cell.angle_beta   90.00
_cell.angle_gamma   90.00
#
_symmetry.space_group_name_H-M   'P 1'
#
loop_
_entity.id
_entity.type
_entity.pdbx_description
1 polymer ?
#
loop_
_entity_poly.entity_id
_entity_poly.type
_entity_poly.pdbx_seq_one_letter_code
_entity_poly.pdbx_strand_id
1 'polypeptide(L)'
;MRSFKLFLLSLVFCGVGIGFFFLNWFELRAEPGKTTNPTSRLTAYTGSVSCRKCHEKFYQLWAPSHHGLAMQPYTAELARAKLSPHTEEIVIGDSRYRADITGDTGWVIERGPEGEKKYRIDHAMGGKNVYYFLTAMDRGRLQTLPVAYDVNKKEWFNMAGSGVRHFPGQTDEPIHWKDWQYTFNTACYGCHVSQVSTNYDLKTDTYRTVWKEPGINCETCHGPADEHIRVCEAAPKGTVPKDLKLTRGGRDFSKEQNNATCSTCHAKAVVLTDTFQPGDRFFDHFGLVTLENPDYYPDGRDLGENYTYTSWLMSPCVKSGKLDCLHCHTSSGRYKFKADDKANQACMPCHQDKVDNPTEHTHHKADTPGNKCISCHMPMTEFARMRRTDHSMLPPSPAATIAFKSPNACNECHKDKTPQWADETVRTWRKRDYQAAVLHRAGLIDAARKRDWSKLPEMLDYVTSKDRDEIFATSLIRLVQASGDPRVVPALLKAIKDPSPLIRSAVATALQNVPTEESVLALVEAAGDDYRLVRVRAAASLAAYQNLPLTDADKKKVEAANNEYLASILSRPDQWDSHYNLGNYYLDRRDFKEAVASYEKALKMEPRGVLAMVNKAMAYARMGENQKADDALQKALKVAPDNAAANFNMGLLKAEENDLVTAEKHLREALKTDPQMAQAAYNLCVILSKDRLDEAVNFCCKAAEIRPDMPRYAFTLAFYQQQRGDLSGAASVLDGLISKYPAYADAYVLLGGIYEKQGKKAQAEGVYNKGLAVEGMPDQYKVRMKSHLNVLKAAPPDAQEK
;
A
#
# COMPACT_ATOMS: atom_id res chain seq x y z
N MET A 1 12.82 -41.90 21.54
CA MET A 1 12.38 -40.75 22.36
C MET A 1 13.42 -39.64 22.52
N ARG A 2 14.73 -39.92 22.64
CA ARG A 2 15.77 -38.87 22.68
C ARG A 2 15.99 -38.16 21.30
N SER A 3 15.78 -38.83 20.20
CA SER A 3 15.95 -38.28 18.85
C SER A 3 14.87 -37.27 18.44
N PHE A 4 13.72 -37.28 19.09
CA PHE A 4 12.59 -36.40 18.78
C PHE A 4 12.72 -35.02 19.44
N LYS A 5 13.38 -34.93 20.60
CA LYS A 5 13.70 -33.63 21.23
C LYS A 5 14.71 -32.79 20.42
N LEU A 6 15.63 -33.47 19.69
CA LEU A 6 16.54 -32.78 18.76
C LEU A 6 15.84 -32.28 17.50
N PHE A 7 14.74 -32.90 17.11
CA PHE A 7 13.98 -32.52 15.89
C PHE A 7 13.14 -31.25 16.08
N LEU A 8 12.65 -31.01 17.29
CA LEU A 8 11.93 -29.76 17.60
C LEU A 8 12.86 -28.53 17.71
N LEU A 9 14.10 -28.72 18.14
CA LEU A 9 15.11 -27.64 18.24
C LEU A 9 15.82 -27.35 16.91
N SER A 10 15.86 -28.30 15.96
CA SER A 10 16.56 -28.13 14.69
C SER A 10 15.72 -27.46 13.58
N LEU A 11 14.44 -27.21 13.81
CA LEU A 11 13.56 -26.53 12.83
C LEU A 11 13.64 -25.00 12.83
N VAL A 12 14.43 -24.42 13.76
CA VAL A 12 14.79 -23.00 13.76
C VAL A 12 16.23 -22.76 13.23
N PHE A 13 17.06 -23.83 13.13
CA PHE A 13 18.46 -23.74 12.74
C PHE A 13 18.82 -24.74 11.64
N CYS A 14 18.65 -24.37 10.39
CA CYS A 14 19.39 -25.00 9.30
C CYS A 14 20.36 -23.99 8.71
N GLY A 15 21.61 -24.19 8.98
CA GLY A 15 22.73 -23.59 8.25
C GLY A 15 23.74 -22.83 9.08
N VAL A 16 24.69 -23.52 9.71
CA VAL A 16 25.99 -22.91 10.03
C VAL A 16 27.10 -23.95 9.97
N GLY A 17 27.96 -23.81 8.99
CA GLY A 17 29.31 -24.27 9.01
C GLY A 17 30.19 -23.19 9.66
N ILE A 18 30.97 -23.59 10.67
CA ILE A 18 31.91 -22.75 11.39
C ILE A 18 33.12 -22.48 10.50
N GLY A 19 33.39 -21.21 10.21
CA GLY A 19 34.65 -20.76 9.66
C GLY A 19 35.05 -19.45 10.32
N PHE A 20 35.96 -19.52 11.27
CA PHE A 20 36.64 -18.34 11.80
C PHE A 20 37.54 -17.73 10.71
N PHE A 21 37.20 -16.52 10.26
CA PHE A 21 38.15 -15.63 9.65
C PHE A 21 37.96 -14.20 10.16
N PHE A 22 39.03 -13.68 10.76
CA PHE A 22 39.14 -12.27 11.08
C PHE A 22 39.02 -11.44 9.80
N LEU A 23 38.02 -10.57 9.73
CA LEU A 23 37.94 -9.52 8.73
C LEU A 23 37.70 -8.17 9.41
N ASN A 24 38.58 -7.28 9.07
CA ASN A 24 38.71 -5.91 9.47
C ASN A 24 37.35 -5.20 9.52
N TRP A 25 37.04 -4.60 10.65
CA TRP A 25 36.03 -3.64 10.86
C TRP A 25 36.35 -2.37 10.06
N PHE A 26 35.81 -2.26 8.87
CA PHE A 26 35.57 -0.96 8.26
C PHE A 26 34.23 -0.46 8.80
N GLU A 27 34.32 0.50 9.68
CA GLU A 27 33.16 1.35 9.98
C GLU A 27 32.73 2.05 8.68
N LEU A 28 31.74 1.50 7.99
CA LEU A 28 30.94 2.23 7.03
C LEU A 28 30.05 3.20 7.82
N ARG A 29 30.62 4.29 8.29
CA ARG A 29 29.86 5.51 8.49
C ARG A 29 29.37 5.89 7.10
N ALA A 30 28.06 5.64 6.82
CA ALA A 30 27.37 6.38 5.81
C ALA A 30 27.52 7.86 6.21
N GLU A 31 28.42 8.59 5.56
CA GLU A 31 28.39 10.04 5.63
C GLU A 31 26.98 10.45 5.18
N PRO A 32 26.24 11.18 6.00
CA PRO A 32 24.99 11.78 5.52
C PRO A 32 25.43 12.60 4.31
N GLY A 33 24.92 12.22 3.12
CA GLY A 33 25.18 12.95 1.89
C GLY A 33 25.05 14.41 2.21
N LYS A 34 26.01 15.23 1.79
CA LYS A 34 26.10 16.67 2.07
C LYS A 34 24.73 17.26 2.01
N THR A 35 24.11 17.44 3.17
CA THR A 35 22.86 18.18 3.31
C THR A 35 23.21 19.60 2.90
N THR A 36 22.89 19.94 1.66
CA THR A 36 22.87 21.34 1.25
C THR A 36 22.01 22.04 2.28
N ASN A 37 22.57 23.05 2.96
CA ASN A 37 21.90 23.80 4.01
C ASN A 37 20.47 24.11 3.55
N PRO A 38 19.40 23.67 4.24
CA PRO A 38 18.01 23.85 3.80
C PRO A 38 17.70 25.31 3.45
N THR A 39 18.34 26.24 4.12
CA THR A 39 18.24 27.68 3.83
C THR A 39 18.79 28.04 2.45
N SER A 40 19.82 27.36 1.94
CA SER A 40 20.37 27.65 0.61
C SER A 40 19.47 27.19 -0.53
N ARG A 41 18.67 26.15 -0.34
CA ARG A 41 17.66 25.72 -1.31
C ARG A 41 16.54 26.75 -1.50
N LEU A 42 16.14 27.46 -0.44
CA LEU A 42 15.05 28.46 -0.52
C LEU A 42 15.49 29.79 -1.15
N THR A 43 16.78 30.09 -1.22
CA THR A 43 17.29 31.36 -1.77
C THR A 43 17.10 31.51 -3.27
N ALA A 44 17.09 30.38 -4.04
CA ALA A 44 16.86 30.40 -5.47
C ALA A 44 15.38 30.66 -5.86
N TYR A 45 14.47 30.56 -4.89
CA TYR A 45 13.06 30.82 -5.10
C TYR A 45 12.69 32.23 -4.68
N THR A 46 11.99 32.93 -5.55
CA THR A 46 11.69 34.39 -5.39
C THR A 46 10.27 34.66 -4.91
N GLY A 47 9.34 33.70 -5.11
CA GLY A 47 7.92 33.85 -4.79
C GLY A 47 7.11 34.50 -5.89
N SER A 48 5.80 34.26 -5.92
CA SER A 48 4.91 34.69 -7.00
C SER A 48 4.80 36.19 -7.19
N VAL A 49 5.01 36.98 -6.12
CA VAL A 49 4.96 38.46 -6.19
C VAL A 49 6.04 39.01 -7.12
N SER A 50 7.21 38.40 -7.19
CA SER A 50 8.29 38.80 -8.09
C SER A 50 7.94 38.58 -9.55
N CYS A 51 7.14 37.55 -9.86
CA CYS A 51 6.66 37.26 -11.21
C CYS A 51 5.66 38.30 -11.71
N ARG A 52 4.94 38.94 -10.80
CA ARG A 52 3.88 39.92 -11.12
C ARG A 52 4.36 41.05 -12.00
N LYS A 53 5.58 41.56 -11.78
CA LYS A 53 6.14 42.70 -12.53
C LYS A 53 6.08 42.48 -14.08
N CYS A 54 6.34 41.24 -14.52
CA CYS A 54 6.38 40.90 -15.95
C CYS A 54 5.16 40.09 -16.41
N HIS A 55 4.52 39.37 -15.48
CA HIS A 55 3.43 38.43 -15.76
C HIS A 55 2.14 38.81 -15.03
N GLU A 56 1.79 40.13 -14.97
CA GLU A 56 0.62 40.66 -14.25
C GLU A 56 -0.67 39.90 -14.60
N LYS A 57 -0.94 39.68 -15.90
CA LYS A 57 -2.14 39.00 -16.36
C LYS A 57 -2.25 37.58 -15.79
N PHE A 58 -1.16 36.80 -15.78
CA PHE A 58 -1.12 35.45 -15.23
C PHE A 58 -1.23 35.49 -13.70
N TYR A 59 -0.57 36.44 -13.05
CA TYR A 59 -0.66 36.61 -11.61
C TYR A 59 -2.11 36.86 -11.16
N GLN A 60 -2.83 37.76 -11.85
CA GLN A 60 -4.25 38.05 -11.55
C GLN A 60 -5.18 36.86 -11.77
N LEU A 61 -4.81 35.92 -12.64
CA LEU A 61 -5.57 34.71 -12.86
C LEU A 61 -5.22 33.60 -11.82
N TRP A 62 -3.99 33.59 -11.33
CA TRP A 62 -3.50 32.59 -10.37
C TRP A 62 -3.86 32.98 -8.91
N ALA A 63 -3.66 34.21 -8.50
CA ALA A 63 -3.83 34.61 -7.11
C ALA A 63 -5.21 34.26 -6.51
N PRO A 64 -6.35 34.45 -7.20
CA PRO A 64 -7.65 34.01 -6.71
C PRO A 64 -8.00 32.55 -7.04
N SER A 65 -7.07 31.78 -7.64
CA SER A 65 -7.32 30.37 -7.95
C SER A 65 -7.22 29.51 -6.70
N HIS A 66 -7.73 28.26 -6.77
CA HIS A 66 -7.61 27.30 -5.67
C HIS A 66 -6.16 26.90 -5.39
N HIS A 67 -5.23 27.05 -6.34
CA HIS A 67 -3.80 26.89 -6.10
C HIS A 67 -3.23 28.05 -5.29
N GLY A 68 -3.49 29.30 -5.71
CA GLY A 68 -3.01 30.48 -4.96
C GLY A 68 -3.61 30.57 -3.56
N LEU A 69 -4.84 30.08 -3.39
CA LEU A 69 -5.58 30.11 -2.12
C LEU A 69 -5.57 28.74 -1.38
N ALA A 70 -4.69 27.80 -1.76
CA ALA A 70 -4.64 26.48 -1.13
C ALA A 70 -4.39 26.54 0.37
N MET A 71 -3.64 27.56 0.83
CA MET A 71 -3.53 27.96 2.22
C MET A 71 -3.42 29.48 2.31
N GLN A 72 -3.99 30.06 3.35
CA GLN A 72 -3.98 31.52 3.62
C GLN A 72 -3.80 31.74 5.12
N PRO A 73 -3.14 32.86 5.54
CA PRO A 73 -3.24 33.31 6.91
C PRO A 73 -4.71 33.56 7.27
N TYR A 74 -5.09 33.21 8.50
CA TYR A 74 -6.40 33.65 9.00
C TYR A 74 -6.40 35.16 9.25
N THR A 75 -7.41 35.85 8.75
CA THR A 75 -7.63 37.26 9.00
C THR A 75 -9.11 37.53 9.27
N ALA A 76 -9.41 38.58 10.02
CA ALA A 76 -10.79 39.00 10.23
C ALA A 76 -11.51 39.37 8.92
N GLU A 77 -10.78 39.82 7.91
CA GLU A 77 -11.34 40.10 6.58
C GLU A 77 -11.77 38.81 5.89
N LEU A 78 -10.91 37.73 5.91
CA LEU A 78 -11.26 36.42 5.38
C LEU A 78 -12.50 35.89 6.10
N ALA A 79 -12.53 35.98 7.44
CA ALA A 79 -13.68 35.49 8.22
C ALA A 79 -14.98 36.20 7.82
N ARG A 80 -14.98 37.54 7.78
CA ARG A 80 -16.16 38.33 7.39
C ARG A 80 -16.62 38.06 5.95
N ALA A 81 -15.66 37.84 5.05
CA ALA A 81 -15.97 37.62 3.63
C ALA A 81 -16.41 36.19 3.28
N LYS A 82 -15.99 35.19 4.03
CA LYS A 82 -16.08 33.78 3.63
C LYS A 82 -16.77 32.85 4.62
N LEU A 83 -16.87 33.22 5.87
CA LEU A 83 -17.39 32.36 6.93
C LEU A 83 -18.70 32.91 7.50
N SER A 84 -19.56 32.03 7.97
CA SER A 84 -20.74 32.40 8.77
C SER A 84 -20.43 32.23 10.26
N PRO A 85 -21.05 33.03 11.15
CA PRO A 85 -20.90 32.83 12.60
C PRO A 85 -21.22 31.40 13.02
N HIS A 86 -20.48 30.85 13.97
CA HIS A 86 -20.73 29.54 14.56
C HIS A 86 -21.60 29.72 15.81
N THR A 87 -22.88 29.46 15.66
CA THR A 87 -23.89 29.72 16.71
C THR A 87 -24.10 28.54 17.64
N GLU A 88 -23.94 27.32 17.14
CA GLU A 88 -24.18 26.07 17.88
C GLU A 88 -22.87 25.33 18.17
N GLU A 89 -22.76 24.74 19.37
CA GLU A 89 -21.60 23.94 19.72
C GLU A 89 -21.65 22.55 19.04
N ILE A 90 -20.51 22.08 18.50
CA ILE A 90 -20.37 20.75 17.92
C ILE A 90 -19.82 19.81 18.99
N VAL A 91 -20.54 18.72 19.26
CA VAL A 91 -20.13 17.67 20.19
C VAL A 91 -19.22 16.68 19.48
N ILE A 92 -18.03 16.44 20.03
CA ILE A 92 -17.06 15.43 19.54
C ILE A 92 -16.51 14.68 20.76
N GLY A 93 -16.91 13.43 20.92
CA GLY A 93 -16.62 12.67 22.13
C GLY A 93 -17.17 13.36 23.36
N ASP A 94 -16.33 13.55 24.37
CA ASP A 94 -16.71 14.17 25.65
C ASP A 94 -16.54 15.70 25.67
N SER A 95 -16.21 16.31 24.54
CA SER A 95 -15.95 17.73 24.42
C SER A 95 -16.92 18.44 23.46
N ARG A 96 -17.11 19.73 23.67
CA ARG A 96 -17.90 20.63 22.82
C ARG A 96 -17.00 21.69 22.23
N TYR A 97 -17.19 21.97 20.96
CA TYR A 97 -16.35 22.87 20.20
C TYR A 97 -17.16 23.97 19.53
N ARG A 98 -16.65 25.20 19.59
CA ARG A 98 -17.24 26.34 18.89
C ARG A 98 -16.14 27.25 18.34
N ALA A 99 -16.27 27.67 17.09
CA ALA A 99 -15.42 28.69 16.52
C ALA A 99 -15.94 30.09 16.89
N ASP A 100 -15.10 30.92 17.47
CA ASP A 100 -15.32 32.34 17.69
C ASP A 100 -14.50 33.15 16.68
N ILE A 101 -15.20 33.71 15.71
CA ILE A 101 -14.63 34.46 14.58
C ILE A 101 -15.09 35.91 14.56
N THR A 102 -15.64 36.41 15.64
CA THR A 102 -16.23 37.76 15.74
C THR A 102 -15.19 38.84 15.90
N GLY A 103 -14.03 38.53 16.48
CA GLY A 103 -12.93 39.43 16.70
C GLY A 103 -11.90 39.45 15.55
N ASP A 104 -10.85 40.22 15.73
CA ASP A 104 -9.72 40.28 14.78
C ASP A 104 -8.90 38.99 14.79
N THR A 105 -8.93 38.25 15.88
CA THR A 105 -8.32 36.94 16.03
C THR A 105 -9.40 35.87 16.15
N GLY A 106 -9.34 34.84 15.31
CA GLY A 106 -10.24 33.70 15.38
C GLY A 106 -9.76 32.66 16.41
N TRP A 107 -10.71 32.02 17.07
CA TRP A 107 -10.47 31.00 18.07
C TRP A 107 -11.38 29.81 17.89
N VAL A 108 -10.92 28.63 18.22
CA VAL A 108 -11.78 27.46 18.49
C VAL A 108 -11.75 27.21 20.01
N ILE A 109 -12.91 27.21 20.60
CA ILE A 109 -13.12 27.02 22.03
C ILE A 109 -13.52 25.57 22.24
N GLU A 110 -12.75 24.85 23.06
CA GLU A 110 -13.03 23.49 23.53
C GLU A 110 -13.57 23.57 24.95
N ARG A 111 -14.71 22.94 25.24
CA ARG A 111 -15.24 22.71 26.58
C ARG A 111 -15.32 21.23 26.82
N GLY A 112 -14.39 20.71 27.59
CA GLY A 112 -14.25 19.27 27.88
C GLY A 112 -14.12 18.99 29.36
N PRO A 113 -13.89 17.73 29.75
CA PRO A 113 -13.71 17.33 31.14
C PRO A 113 -12.57 18.06 31.86
N GLU A 114 -11.56 18.53 31.14
CA GLU A 114 -10.42 19.27 31.68
C GLU A 114 -10.64 20.80 31.72
N GLY A 115 -11.87 21.26 31.48
CA GLY A 115 -12.24 22.67 31.46
C GLY A 115 -12.26 23.30 30.07
N GLU A 116 -12.24 24.64 30.02
CA GLU A 116 -12.26 25.41 28.77
C GLU A 116 -10.83 25.63 28.25
N LYS A 117 -10.59 25.30 26.97
CA LYS A 117 -9.35 25.56 26.25
C LYS A 117 -9.65 26.39 25.01
N LYS A 118 -8.71 27.25 24.61
CA LYS A 118 -8.82 28.09 23.41
C LYS A 118 -7.64 27.86 22.49
N TYR A 119 -7.93 27.59 21.22
CA TYR A 119 -6.94 27.37 20.17
C TYR A 119 -7.07 28.49 19.14
N ARG A 120 -5.99 29.23 18.90
CA ARG A 120 -5.98 30.31 17.91
C ARG A 120 -6.07 29.70 16.50
N ILE A 121 -6.84 30.33 15.64
CA ILE A 121 -6.84 30.01 14.22
C ILE A 121 -5.71 30.80 13.55
N ASP A 122 -4.64 30.12 13.15
CA ASP A 122 -3.48 30.74 12.51
C ASP A 122 -3.61 30.79 10.98
N HIS A 123 -4.11 29.69 10.38
CA HIS A 123 -4.26 29.55 8.93
C HIS A 123 -5.58 28.89 8.55
N ALA A 124 -6.03 29.17 7.33
CA ALA A 124 -7.14 28.50 6.66
C ALA A 124 -6.64 27.78 5.41
N MET A 125 -6.95 26.49 5.29
CA MET A 125 -6.63 25.67 4.13
C MET A 125 -7.86 25.40 3.29
N GLY A 126 -7.74 25.37 1.96
CA GLY A 126 -8.79 25.04 1.02
C GLY A 126 -9.67 26.22 0.64
N GLY A 127 -10.99 26.09 0.74
CA GLY A 127 -11.97 27.17 0.41
C GLY A 127 -12.72 26.96 -0.90
N LYS A 128 -12.55 25.82 -1.59
CA LYS A 128 -13.40 25.42 -2.70
C LYS A 128 -14.69 24.76 -2.23
N ASN A 129 -14.55 23.74 -1.40
CA ASN A 129 -15.67 23.00 -0.79
C ASN A 129 -15.71 23.22 0.72
N VAL A 130 -14.55 23.16 1.35
CA VAL A 130 -14.39 23.27 2.79
C VAL A 130 -13.21 24.19 3.14
N TYR A 131 -13.26 24.80 4.31
CA TYR A 131 -12.11 25.37 5.01
C TYR A 131 -11.75 24.46 6.19
N TYR A 132 -10.51 23.99 6.22
CA TYR A 132 -9.86 23.46 7.42
C TYR A 132 -9.01 24.55 8.05
N PHE A 133 -8.92 24.53 9.37
CA PHE A 133 -8.18 25.55 10.11
C PHE A 133 -7.01 24.94 10.86
N LEU A 134 -5.91 25.68 10.96
CA LEU A 134 -4.69 25.28 11.66
C LEU A 134 -4.46 26.13 12.89
N THR A 135 -3.93 25.48 13.94
CA THR A 135 -3.44 26.13 15.16
C THR A 135 -2.03 25.67 15.47
N ALA A 136 -1.22 26.57 16.04
CA ALA A 136 0.09 26.22 16.56
C ALA A 136 -0.04 25.40 17.84
N MET A 137 0.72 24.30 17.91
CA MET A 137 0.82 23.41 19.05
C MET A 137 2.27 23.28 19.52
N ASP A 138 2.46 22.56 20.62
CA ASP A 138 3.78 22.28 21.16
C ASP A 138 4.73 21.66 20.12
N ARG A 139 6.04 21.84 20.32
CA ARG A 139 7.12 21.30 19.50
C ARG A 139 7.10 21.82 18.05
N GLY A 140 6.50 22.99 17.80
CA GLY A 140 6.41 23.59 16.47
C GLY A 140 5.44 22.88 15.51
N ARG A 141 4.55 22.05 16.02
CA ARG A 141 3.48 21.43 15.23
C ARG A 141 2.41 22.43 14.88
N LEU A 142 1.91 22.34 13.67
CA LEU A 142 0.68 22.98 13.22
C LEU A 142 -0.38 21.90 13.12
N GLN A 143 -1.47 22.02 13.86
CA GLN A 143 -2.49 20.99 13.96
C GLN A 143 -3.80 21.46 13.32
N THR A 144 -4.45 20.57 12.58
CA THR A 144 -5.80 20.81 12.07
C THR A 144 -6.79 20.83 13.23
N LEU A 145 -7.62 21.88 13.29
CA LEU A 145 -8.61 22.06 14.33
C LEU A 145 -9.81 21.10 14.16
N PRO A 146 -10.53 20.74 15.24
CA PRO A 146 -11.59 19.73 15.22
C PRO A 146 -12.84 20.16 14.45
N VAL A 147 -13.01 21.45 14.21
CA VAL A 147 -14.15 22.00 13.46
C VAL A 147 -13.68 22.62 12.16
N ALA A 148 -14.41 22.37 11.08
CA ALA A 148 -14.18 22.86 9.74
C ALA A 148 -15.44 23.57 9.22
N TYR A 149 -15.33 24.30 8.09
CA TYR A 149 -16.42 25.06 7.53
C TYR A 149 -16.76 24.59 6.11
N ASP A 150 -18.01 24.21 5.89
CA ASP A 150 -18.56 23.84 4.59
C ASP A 150 -18.96 25.12 3.80
N VAL A 151 -18.23 25.38 2.73
CA VAL A 151 -18.43 26.59 1.91
C VAL A 151 -19.77 26.56 1.15
N ASN A 152 -20.24 25.36 0.76
CA ASN A 152 -21.44 25.19 -0.04
C ASN A 152 -22.69 25.29 0.84
N LYS A 153 -22.67 24.68 2.01
CA LYS A 153 -23.78 24.69 2.98
C LYS A 153 -23.74 25.88 3.94
N LYS A 154 -22.60 26.58 4.01
CA LYS A 154 -22.35 27.69 4.93
C LYS A 154 -22.53 27.32 6.41
N GLU A 155 -22.01 26.14 6.77
CA GLU A 155 -22.14 25.59 8.13
C GLU A 155 -20.82 25.04 8.65
N TRP A 156 -20.65 25.05 9.98
CA TRP A 156 -19.55 24.41 10.65
C TRP A 156 -19.85 22.93 10.87
N PHE A 157 -18.80 22.08 10.88
CA PHE A 157 -18.99 20.63 11.03
C PHE A 157 -17.79 19.98 11.73
N ASN A 158 -18.00 18.76 12.25
CA ASN A 158 -16.95 17.92 12.82
C ASN A 158 -16.00 17.44 11.72
N MET A 159 -14.75 17.92 11.76
CA MET A 159 -13.72 17.65 10.78
C MET A 159 -13.41 16.14 10.71
N ALA A 160 -13.02 15.53 11.81
CA ALA A 160 -12.62 14.12 11.87
C ALA A 160 -13.79 13.18 11.55
N GLY A 161 -14.97 13.44 12.10
CA GLY A 161 -16.16 12.63 11.84
C GLY A 161 -16.63 12.65 10.39
N SER A 162 -16.34 13.72 9.64
CA SER A 162 -16.66 13.78 8.21
C SER A 162 -15.73 12.94 7.33
N GLY A 163 -14.54 12.60 7.80
CA GLY A 163 -13.52 11.82 7.11
C GLY A 163 -13.59 10.32 7.36
N VAL A 164 -14.69 9.83 7.90
CA VAL A 164 -14.92 8.41 8.15
C VAL A 164 -15.45 7.73 6.89
N ARG A 165 -14.85 6.58 6.52
CA ARG A 165 -15.34 5.76 5.41
C ARG A 165 -16.47 4.86 5.88
N HIS A 166 -17.48 4.70 5.04
CA HIS A 166 -18.63 3.85 5.33
C HIS A 166 -18.61 2.61 4.43
N PHE A 167 -18.06 1.51 4.95
CA PHE A 167 -18.13 0.22 4.28
C PHE A 167 -19.45 -0.49 4.53
N PRO A 168 -19.95 -1.35 3.63
CA PRO A 168 -21.09 -2.19 3.90
C PRO A 168 -20.87 -3.06 5.14
N GLY A 169 -21.62 -2.81 6.20
CA GLY A 169 -21.56 -3.55 7.46
C GLY A 169 -20.41 -3.15 8.41
N GLN A 170 -19.63 -2.14 8.08
CA GLN A 170 -18.54 -1.63 8.92
C GLN A 170 -18.31 -0.15 8.68
N THR A 171 -18.03 0.61 9.72
CA THR A 171 -17.68 2.03 9.66
C THR A 171 -16.36 2.24 10.36
N ASP A 172 -15.45 3.01 9.78
CA ASP A 172 -14.21 3.43 10.43
C ASP A 172 -14.52 4.33 11.64
N GLU A 173 -13.72 4.22 12.68
CA GLU A 173 -13.78 5.12 13.82
C GLU A 173 -13.10 6.46 13.46
N PRO A 174 -13.67 7.62 13.86
CA PRO A 174 -13.04 8.90 13.66
C PRO A 174 -11.78 9.02 14.54
N ILE A 175 -10.68 9.40 13.89
CA ILE A 175 -9.40 9.62 14.58
C ILE A 175 -9.49 10.93 15.37
N HIS A 176 -8.91 10.96 16.57
CA HIS A 176 -8.90 12.18 17.37
C HIS A 176 -8.12 13.31 16.67
N TRP A 177 -8.65 14.53 16.69
CA TRP A 177 -8.08 15.66 15.93
C TRP A 177 -6.64 16.02 16.29
N LYS A 178 -6.15 15.64 17.50
CA LYS A 178 -4.74 15.82 17.91
C LYS A 178 -3.81 14.71 17.42
N ASP A 179 -4.33 13.71 16.71
CA ASP A 179 -3.52 12.64 16.14
C ASP A 179 -2.52 13.20 15.10
N TRP A 180 -1.38 12.53 14.97
CA TRP A 180 -0.32 12.93 14.04
C TRP A 180 -0.78 13.00 12.58
N GLN A 181 -1.79 12.24 12.19
CA GLN A 181 -2.36 12.24 10.83
C GLN A 181 -3.00 13.60 10.45
N TYR A 182 -3.43 14.38 11.45
CA TYR A 182 -3.95 15.74 11.26
C TYR A 182 -2.91 16.84 11.52
N THR A 183 -1.64 16.46 11.70
CA THR A 183 -0.54 17.42 11.83
C THR A 183 -0.12 17.93 10.45
N PHE A 184 -0.20 19.22 10.21
CA PHE A 184 0.16 19.85 8.94
C PHE A 184 1.59 19.53 8.51
N ASN A 185 2.54 19.54 9.46
CA ASN A 185 3.95 19.29 9.22
C ASN A 185 4.24 17.86 8.72
N THR A 186 3.33 16.91 8.88
CA THR A 186 3.49 15.51 8.44
C THR A 186 2.73 15.20 7.18
N ALA A 187 1.53 15.78 6.98
CA ALA A 187 0.60 15.31 5.96
C ALA A 187 0.19 16.38 4.93
N CYS A 188 -0.04 17.63 5.36
CA CYS A 188 -0.75 18.61 4.53
C CYS A 188 0.17 19.52 3.72
N TYR A 189 1.40 19.72 4.18
CA TYR A 189 2.31 20.74 3.65
C TYR A 189 2.60 20.61 2.15
N GLY A 190 2.75 19.38 1.65
CA GLY A 190 3.13 19.13 0.26
C GLY A 190 2.14 19.67 -0.78
N CYS A 191 0.86 19.82 -0.40
CA CYS A 191 -0.21 20.28 -1.26
C CYS A 191 -0.74 21.69 -0.92
N HIS A 192 -0.31 22.28 0.21
CA HIS A 192 -0.89 23.52 0.70
C HIS A 192 0.09 24.69 0.79
N VAL A 193 1.40 24.45 0.75
CA VAL A 193 2.44 25.49 0.73
C VAL A 193 3.52 25.16 -0.30
N SER A 194 4.27 26.17 -0.69
CA SER A 194 5.31 26.06 -1.72
C SER A 194 6.71 26.14 -1.12
N GLN A 195 7.64 25.34 -1.64
CA GLN A 195 9.04 25.24 -1.25
C GLN A 195 9.19 25.19 0.28
N VAL A 196 8.66 24.11 0.83
CA VAL A 196 8.65 23.87 2.27
C VAL A 196 9.91 23.15 2.73
N SER A 197 10.36 23.50 3.93
CA SER A 197 11.29 22.69 4.72
C SER A 197 10.70 22.48 6.11
N THR A 198 10.50 21.24 6.50
CA THR A 198 9.95 20.92 7.83
C THR A 198 10.95 21.17 8.93
N ASN A 199 12.26 21.11 8.60
CA ASN A 199 13.38 21.27 9.55
C ASN A 199 13.14 20.48 10.83
N TYR A 200 12.71 19.23 10.66
CA TYR A 200 12.42 18.34 11.78
C TYR A 200 13.71 17.91 12.46
N ASP A 201 13.76 18.05 13.77
CA ASP A 201 14.83 17.54 14.61
C ASP A 201 14.36 16.27 15.34
N LEU A 202 14.89 15.12 14.92
CA LEU A 202 14.57 13.81 15.49
C LEU A 202 14.96 13.66 16.96
N LYS A 203 16.00 14.38 17.43
CA LYS A 203 16.46 14.27 18.82
C LYS A 203 15.49 14.91 19.80
N THR A 204 14.99 16.09 19.43
CA THR A 204 14.07 16.88 20.25
C THR A 204 12.61 16.66 19.89
N ASP A 205 12.32 15.96 18.79
CA ASP A 205 10.98 15.77 18.22
C ASP A 205 10.29 17.13 18.00
N THR A 206 11.00 18.06 17.33
CA THR A 206 10.52 19.42 17.08
C THR A 206 10.57 19.79 15.61
N TYR A 207 9.62 20.59 15.18
CA TYR A 207 9.56 21.19 13.86
C TYR A 207 9.97 22.67 13.90
N ARG A 208 10.66 23.11 12.85
CA ARG A 208 10.91 24.53 12.55
C ARG A 208 10.51 24.78 11.10
N THR A 209 9.28 24.38 10.78
CA THR A 209 8.77 24.40 9.40
C THR A 209 8.76 25.81 8.84
N VAL A 210 9.36 25.95 7.68
CA VAL A 210 9.36 27.19 6.90
C VAL A 210 8.93 26.88 5.46
N TRP A 211 8.28 27.82 4.84
CA TRP A 211 7.89 27.78 3.42
C TRP A 211 8.13 29.12 2.75
N LYS A 212 8.28 29.10 1.44
CA LYS A 212 8.50 30.34 0.68
C LYS A 212 7.21 31.15 0.59
N GLU A 213 6.07 30.46 0.34
CA GLU A 213 4.79 31.09 0.12
C GLU A 213 3.65 30.15 0.53
N PRO A 214 2.58 30.63 1.20
CA PRO A 214 1.38 29.85 1.38
C PRO A 214 0.65 29.69 0.03
N GLY A 215 -0.06 28.57 -0.16
CA GLY A 215 -0.60 28.20 -1.44
C GLY A 215 0.44 27.60 -2.38
N ILE A 216 0.01 27.20 -3.58
CA ILE A 216 0.85 26.59 -4.62
C ILE A 216 1.24 27.67 -5.60
N ASN A 217 2.50 28.08 -5.54
CA ASN A 217 3.03 29.23 -6.28
C ASN A 217 3.47 28.88 -7.71
N CYS A 218 3.90 29.91 -8.46
CA CYS A 218 4.35 29.75 -9.84
C CYS A 218 5.55 28.81 -9.95
N GLU A 219 6.48 28.91 -9.03
CA GLU A 219 7.74 28.17 -9.04
C GLU A 219 7.57 26.68 -8.71
N THR A 220 6.45 26.27 -8.08
CA THR A 220 6.12 24.85 -7.89
C THR A 220 5.96 24.11 -9.22
N CYS A 221 5.52 24.81 -10.28
CA CYS A 221 5.37 24.24 -11.62
C CYS A 221 6.48 24.63 -12.58
N HIS A 222 7.15 25.78 -12.37
CA HIS A 222 8.14 26.34 -13.30
C HIS A 222 9.59 26.17 -12.83
N GLY A 223 9.82 25.81 -11.57
CA GLY A 223 11.14 25.76 -10.95
C GLY A 223 11.61 27.11 -10.41
N PRO A 224 12.81 27.19 -9.81
CA PRO A 224 13.38 28.40 -9.25
C PRO A 224 13.49 29.53 -10.28
N ALA A 225 13.13 30.75 -9.90
CA ALA A 225 12.99 31.87 -10.82
C ALA A 225 14.05 32.99 -10.65
N ASP A 226 14.96 32.92 -9.72
CA ASP A 226 15.98 33.94 -9.49
C ASP A 226 16.85 34.21 -10.73
N GLU A 227 17.41 33.14 -11.32
CA GLU A 227 18.17 33.21 -12.56
C GLU A 227 17.33 33.71 -13.75
N HIS A 228 16.08 33.23 -13.83
CA HIS A 228 15.14 33.66 -14.85
C HIS A 228 14.94 35.19 -14.81
N ILE A 229 14.65 35.72 -13.63
CA ILE A 229 14.46 37.16 -13.43
C ILE A 229 15.74 37.91 -13.84
N ARG A 230 16.91 37.47 -13.38
CA ARG A 230 18.19 38.09 -13.68
C ARG A 230 18.49 38.15 -15.18
N VAL A 231 18.30 37.05 -15.93
CA VAL A 231 18.57 37.04 -17.37
C VAL A 231 17.56 37.86 -18.15
N CYS A 232 16.29 37.92 -17.69
CA CYS A 232 15.27 38.74 -18.35
C CYS A 232 15.45 40.24 -18.07
N GLU A 233 15.86 40.64 -16.86
CA GLU A 233 16.14 42.04 -16.52
C GLU A 233 17.42 42.55 -17.21
N ALA A 234 18.39 41.66 -17.47
CA ALA A 234 19.61 41.99 -18.19
C ALA A 234 19.41 42.06 -19.73
N ALA A 235 18.32 41.52 -20.24
CA ALA A 235 18.07 41.47 -21.68
C ALA A 235 17.72 42.90 -22.23
N PRO A 236 18.06 43.22 -23.50
CA PRO A 236 17.62 44.48 -24.11
C PRO A 236 16.11 44.59 -24.10
N LYS A 237 15.64 45.84 -23.84
CA LYS A 237 14.19 46.12 -23.73
C LYS A 237 13.43 45.62 -24.96
N GLY A 238 12.37 44.84 -24.74
CA GLY A 238 11.55 44.25 -25.77
C GLY A 238 12.08 42.97 -26.38
N THR A 239 13.19 42.39 -25.87
CA THR A 239 13.74 41.09 -26.31
C THR A 239 13.49 40.04 -25.25
N VAL A 240 13.39 38.76 -25.67
CA VAL A 240 13.26 37.61 -24.81
C VAL A 240 14.54 36.79 -24.91
N PRO A 241 15.22 36.48 -23.80
CA PRO A 241 16.42 35.62 -23.81
C PRO A 241 16.11 34.24 -24.45
N LYS A 242 17.09 33.68 -25.18
CA LYS A 242 16.95 32.33 -25.75
C LYS A 242 16.80 31.25 -24.68
N ASP A 243 17.56 31.39 -23.59
CA ASP A 243 17.53 30.50 -22.44
C ASP A 243 16.93 31.28 -21.26
N LEU A 244 15.73 30.91 -20.88
CA LEU A 244 14.97 31.55 -19.81
C LEU A 244 15.41 31.13 -18.41
N LYS A 245 16.35 30.20 -18.28
CA LYS A 245 16.85 29.68 -16.98
C LYS A 245 15.74 29.20 -16.04
N LEU A 246 14.67 28.70 -16.58
CA LEU A 246 13.60 28.01 -15.83
C LEU A 246 13.68 26.51 -16.10
N THR A 247 13.39 25.70 -15.10
CA THR A 247 13.25 24.24 -15.28
C THR A 247 12.15 23.96 -16.31
N ARG A 248 11.11 24.79 -16.31
CA ARG A 248 10.03 24.77 -17.29
C ARG A 248 9.86 26.14 -17.95
N GLY A 249 10.56 26.32 -19.06
CA GLY A 249 10.55 27.55 -19.83
C GLY A 249 9.55 27.58 -20.98
N GLY A 250 8.32 27.08 -20.84
CA GLY A 250 7.35 27.17 -21.92
C GLY A 250 6.62 25.84 -22.23
N ARG A 251 6.62 25.39 -23.51
CA ARG A 251 5.80 24.25 -24.00
C ARG A 251 6.57 22.93 -24.10
N ASP A 252 7.73 22.84 -23.50
CA ASP A 252 8.72 21.78 -23.80
C ASP A 252 8.55 20.50 -23.01
N PHE A 253 7.62 20.45 -22.06
CA PHE A 253 7.35 19.22 -21.30
C PHE A 253 6.49 18.24 -22.10
N SER A 254 6.88 16.97 -22.02
CA SER A 254 6.04 15.87 -22.47
C SER A 254 4.74 15.80 -21.64
N LYS A 255 3.74 15.11 -22.17
CA LYS A 255 2.47 14.90 -21.44
C LYS A 255 2.68 14.18 -20.12
N GLU A 256 3.61 13.22 -20.10
CA GLU A 256 3.98 12.50 -18.87
C GLU A 256 4.57 13.45 -17.81
N GLN A 257 5.49 14.34 -18.20
CA GLN A 257 6.07 15.33 -17.29
C GLN A 257 5.04 16.35 -16.80
N ASN A 258 4.07 16.74 -17.65
CA ASN A 258 2.94 17.57 -17.22
C ASN A 258 2.09 16.86 -16.18
N ASN A 259 1.74 15.59 -16.44
CA ASN A 259 0.97 14.78 -15.51
C ASN A 259 1.74 14.54 -14.21
N ALA A 260 3.03 14.22 -14.28
CA ALA A 260 3.90 14.02 -13.11
C ALA A 260 3.91 15.26 -12.20
N THR A 261 4.08 16.45 -12.79
CA THR A 261 4.06 17.72 -12.03
C THR A 261 2.74 17.93 -11.28
N CYS A 262 1.60 17.63 -11.91
CA CYS A 262 0.29 17.75 -11.25
C CYS A 262 0.09 16.67 -10.16
N SER A 263 0.59 15.47 -10.42
CA SER A 263 0.37 14.29 -9.57
C SER A 263 1.12 14.36 -8.25
N THR A 264 2.11 15.23 -8.09
CA THR A 264 2.77 15.45 -6.79
C THR A 264 1.77 15.80 -5.68
N CYS A 265 0.68 16.50 -6.02
CA CYS A 265 -0.41 16.86 -5.10
C CYS A 265 -1.74 16.16 -5.43
N HIS A 266 -1.90 15.65 -6.67
CA HIS A 266 -3.13 15.01 -7.13
C HIS A 266 -3.02 13.49 -7.23
N ALA A 267 -2.12 12.85 -6.46
CA ALA A 267 -2.02 11.40 -6.33
C ALA A 267 -2.09 10.96 -4.86
N LYS A 268 -2.76 9.86 -4.59
CA LYS A 268 -2.64 9.12 -3.33
C LYS A 268 -1.37 8.28 -3.45
N ALA A 269 -0.30 8.70 -2.80
CA ALA A 269 1.02 8.13 -3.02
C ALA A 269 1.88 8.06 -1.76
N VAL A 270 2.84 7.15 -1.77
CA VAL A 270 3.91 7.06 -0.77
C VAL A 270 5.12 7.82 -1.33
N VAL A 271 5.72 8.68 -0.52
CA VAL A 271 6.91 9.45 -0.90
C VAL A 271 8.15 8.55 -0.84
N LEU A 272 8.93 8.49 -1.91
CA LEU A 272 10.24 7.84 -1.96
C LEU A 272 11.38 8.84 -1.71
N THR A 273 11.18 10.08 -2.13
CA THR A 273 12.12 11.19 -1.92
C THR A 273 11.39 12.52 -2.04
N ASP A 274 11.84 13.51 -1.29
CA ASP A 274 11.32 14.89 -1.27
C ASP A 274 11.95 15.82 -2.31
N THR A 275 12.74 15.26 -3.24
CA THR A 275 13.58 16.04 -4.16
C THR A 275 12.93 16.29 -5.53
N PHE A 276 11.62 16.04 -5.70
CA PHE A 276 10.92 16.23 -6.97
C PHE A 276 11.12 17.66 -7.52
N GLN A 277 11.48 17.72 -8.80
CA GLN A 277 11.53 18.96 -9.57
C GLN A 277 10.58 18.88 -10.76
N PRO A 278 9.99 20.01 -11.21
CA PRO A 278 9.20 20.02 -12.42
C PRO A 278 9.96 19.43 -13.61
N GLY A 279 9.39 18.40 -14.23
CA GLY A 279 10.04 17.67 -15.31
C GLY A 279 10.54 16.28 -14.95
N ASP A 280 10.62 15.97 -13.66
CA ASP A 280 10.98 14.63 -13.19
C ASP A 280 9.85 13.63 -13.46
N ARG A 281 10.20 12.35 -13.50
CA ARG A 281 9.23 11.26 -13.64
C ARG A 281 8.59 10.97 -12.28
N PHE A 282 7.27 10.77 -12.27
CA PHE A 282 6.51 10.54 -11.04
C PHE A 282 7.04 9.34 -10.23
N PHE A 283 7.28 8.21 -10.89
CA PHE A 283 7.71 6.96 -10.24
C PHE A 283 9.19 6.93 -9.80
N ASP A 284 9.94 8.00 -10.01
CA ASP A 284 11.25 8.19 -9.37
C ASP A 284 11.13 8.85 -7.99
N HIS A 285 9.97 9.42 -7.65
CA HIS A 285 9.74 10.15 -6.41
C HIS A 285 8.58 9.60 -5.58
N PHE A 286 7.66 8.86 -6.20
CA PHE A 286 6.43 8.42 -5.55
C PHE A 286 6.06 6.98 -5.94
N GLY A 287 5.48 6.25 -4.98
CA GLY A 287 4.80 4.98 -5.20
C GLY A 287 3.28 5.18 -5.13
N LEU A 288 2.56 4.86 -6.21
CA LEU A 288 1.12 5.07 -6.29
C LEU A 288 0.34 4.02 -5.49
N VAL A 289 -0.68 4.46 -4.75
CA VAL A 289 -1.68 3.60 -4.11
C VAL A 289 -2.70 3.16 -5.15
N THR A 290 -3.01 1.86 -5.17
CA THR A 290 -3.92 1.26 -6.13
C THR A 290 -5.07 0.51 -5.44
N LEU A 291 -5.83 -0.31 -6.19
CA LEU A 291 -7.12 -0.83 -5.72
C LEU A 291 -7.02 -1.94 -4.66
N GLU A 292 -5.86 -2.36 -4.25
CA GLU A 292 -5.70 -3.18 -3.04
C GLU A 292 -6.06 -2.42 -1.76
N ASN A 293 -5.97 -1.09 -1.83
CA ASN A 293 -6.33 -0.22 -0.71
C ASN A 293 -7.86 -0.10 -0.59
N PRO A 294 -8.42 -0.19 0.64
CA PRO A 294 -9.86 -0.08 0.87
C PRO A 294 -10.47 1.30 0.55
N ASP A 295 -9.66 2.31 0.25
CA ASP A 295 -10.14 3.62 -0.21
C ASP A 295 -10.78 3.61 -1.61
N TYR A 296 -10.77 2.46 -2.28
CA TYR A 296 -11.37 2.28 -3.60
C TYR A 296 -12.45 1.21 -3.62
N TYR A 297 -13.50 1.42 -4.40
CA TYR A 297 -14.38 0.33 -4.81
C TYR A 297 -13.65 -0.64 -5.75
N PRO A 298 -14.13 -1.89 -5.90
CA PRO A 298 -13.49 -2.86 -6.80
C PRO A 298 -13.40 -2.41 -8.26
N ASP A 299 -14.31 -1.55 -8.72
CA ASP A 299 -14.33 -0.99 -10.08
C ASP A 299 -13.38 0.21 -10.27
N GLY A 300 -12.67 0.61 -9.22
CA GLY A 300 -11.65 1.66 -9.25
C GLY A 300 -12.15 3.05 -8.91
N ARG A 301 -13.43 3.23 -8.56
CA ARG A 301 -13.95 4.51 -8.06
C ARG A 301 -13.49 4.73 -6.62
N ASP A 302 -13.29 6.00 -6.26
CA ASP A 302 -12.89 6.38 -4.91
C ASP A 302 -14.03 6.19 -3.92
N LEU A 303 -13.78 5.48 -2.83
CA LEU A 303 -14.62 5.41 -1.63
C LEU A 303 -14.14 6.44 -0.59
N GLY A 304 -12.83 6.58 -0.42
CA GLY A 304 -12.22 7.64 0.36
C GLY A 304 -12.02 8.93 -0.44
N GLU A 305 -11.05 9.73 -0.02
CA GLU A 305 -10.74 10.98 -0.71
C GLU A 305 -10.21 10.72 -2.13
N ASN A 306 -10.84 11.37 -3.11
CA ASN A 306 -10.43 11.29 -4.51
C ASN A 306 -9.23 12.20 -4.78
N TYR A 307 -8.09 11.57 -5.10
CA TYR A 307 -6.84 12.25 -5.49
C TYR A 307 -6.59 12.25 -7.00
N THR A 308 -7.52 11.83 -7.81
CA THR A 308 -7.50 11.94 -9.27
C THR A 308 -6.54 11.00 -10.01
N TYR A 309 -5.25 10.88 -9.63
CA TYR A 309 -4.24 10.29 -10.49
C TYR A 309 -4.43 8.77 -10.74
N THR A 310 -4.92 8.01 -9.76
CA THR A 310 -5.23 6.58 -9.95
C THR A 310 -6.34 6.40 -10.98
N SER A 311 -7.44 7.16 -10.88
CA SER A 311 -8.52 7.14 -11.86
C SER A 311 -8.06 7.69 -13.23
N TRP A 312 -7.18 8.69 -13.25
CA TRP A 312 -6.57 9.24 -14.46
C TRP A 312 -5.81 8.17 -15.27
N LEU A 313 -4.99 7.35 -14.62
CA LEU A 313 -4.25 6.26 -15.27
C LEU A 313 -5.17 5.14 -15.82
N MET A 314 -6.36 4.97 -15.27
CA MET A 314 -7.37 4.04 -15.80
C MET A 314 -8.05 4.56 -17.07
N SER A 315 -7.94 5.86 -17.37
CA SER A 315 -8.62 6.50 -18.49
C SER A 315 -8.12 6.01 -19.85
N PRO A 316 -9.00 5.52 -20.74
CA PRO A 316 -8.64 5.21 -22.13
C PRO A 316 -8.10 6.44 -22.89
N CYS A 317 -8.57 7.64 -22.54
CA CYS A 317 -8.10 8.89 -23.17
C CYS A 317 -6.63 9.14 -22.83
N VAL A 318 -6.21 8.89 -21.59
CA VAL A 318 -4.83 9.02 -21.12
C VAL A 318 -3.93 7.96 -21.76
N LYS A 319 -4.39 6.70 -21.76
CA LYS A 319 -3.67 5.57 -22.39
C LYS A 319 -3.42 5.75 -23.88
N SER A 320 -4.25 6.54 -24.56
CA SER A 320 -4.02 6.90 -25.96
C SER A 320 -2.76 7.74 -26.18
N GLY A 321 -2.14 8.28 -25.13
CA GLY A 321 -1.00 9.19 -25.18
C GLY A 321 -1.33 10.57 -25.74
N LYS A 322 -2.61 10.88 -25.98
CA LYS A 322 -3.04 12.15 -26.61
C LYS A 322 -3.42 13.22 -25.58
N LEU A 323 -3.66 12.84 -24.33
CA LEU A 323 -4.23 13.70 -23.30
C LEU A 323 -3.25 13.89 -22.14
N ASP A 324 -3.17 15.11 -21.63
CA ASP A 324 -2.57 15.46 -20.33
C ASP A 324 -3.51 16.37 -19.52
N CYS A 325 -3.15 16.67 -18.28
CA CYS A 325 -3.95 17.51 -17.40
C CYS A 325 -4.19 18.92 -17.99
N LEU A 326 -3.23 19.44 -18.78
CA LEU A 326 -3.32 20.77 -19.38
C LEU A 326 -4.25 20.86 -20.59
N HIS A 327 -4.76 19.73 -21.08
CA HIS A 327 -5.83 19.75 -22.08
C HIS A 327 -7.08 20.44 -21.52
N CYS A 328 -7.53 20.03 -20.34
CA CYS A 328 -8.75 20.52 -19.70
C CYS A 328 -8.51 21.66 -18.70
N HIS A 329 -7.32 21.74 -18.11
CA HIS A 329 -6.99 22.72 -17.10
C HIS A 329 -5.93 23.73 -17.56
N THR A 330 -5.94 24.91 -16.95
CA THR A 330 -4.82 25.85 -17.06
C THR A 330 -3.74 25.43 -16.06
N SER A 331 -2.53 25.96 -16.18
CA SER A 331 -1.45 25.75 -15.21
C SER A 331 -1.82 26.16 -13.78
N SER A 332 -2.74 27.12 -13.61
CA SER A 332 -3.30 27.49 -12.31
C SER A 332 -4.48 26.60 -11.85
N GLY A 333 -4.69 25.44 -12.48
CA GLY A 333 -5.73 24.46 -12.11
C GLY A 333 -7.16 24.82 -12.51
N ARG A 334 -7.39 25.97 -13.20
CA ARG A 334 -8.74 26.34 -13.61
C ARG A 334 -9.21 25.50 -14.78
N TYR A 335 -10.43 25.00 -14.69
CA TYR A 335 -11.09 24.28 -15.79
C TYR A 335 -11.41 25.24 -16.96
N LYS A 336 -10.94 24.88 -18.16
CA LYS A 336 -11.06 25.75 -19.36
C LYS A 336 -12.47 25.76 -19.95
N PHE A 337 -13.23 24.68 -19.79
CA PHE A 337 -14.52 24.44 -20.42
C PHE A 337 -15.68 24.60 -19.43
N LYS A 338 -15.59 25.64 -18.56
CA LYS A 338 -16.58 25.87 -17.50
C LYS A 338 -17.89 26.46 -18.03
N ALA A 339 -17.83 27.24 -19.11
CA ALA A 339 -19.01 27.85 -19.73
C ALA A 339 -19.87 26.77 -20.38
N ASP A 340 -21.19 26.87 -20.26
CA ASP A 340 -22.14 25.85 -20.69
C ASP A 340 -22.07 25.56 -22.21
N ASP A 341 -21.86 26.58 -23.02
CA ASP A 341 -21.65 26.48 -24.45
C ASP A 341 -20.33 25.79 -24.85
N LYS A 342 -19.39 25.65 -23.92
CA LYS A 342 -18.08 25.04 -24.11
C LYS A 342 -17.92 23.70 -23.40
N ALA A 343 -18.88 23.28 -22.60
CA ALA A 343 -18.72 22.15 -21.70
C ALA A 343 -18.30 20.86 -22.42
N ASN A 344 -18.91 20.57 -23.58
CA ASN A 344 -18.61 19.37 -24.36
C ASN A 344 -17.34 19.48 -25.21
N GLN A 345 -16.84 20.70 -25.44
CA GLN A 345 -15.60 20.93 -26.22
C GLN A 345 -14.35 20.34 -25.55
N ALA A 346 -14.44 20.02 -24.24
CA ALA A 346 -13.38 19.29 -23.54
C ALA A 346 -13.08 17.92 -24.17
N CYS A 347 -14.03 17.33 -24.89
CA CYS A 347 -13.91 16.00 -25.51
C CYS A 347 -13.42 16.06 -26.97
N MET A 348 -13.16 17.28 -27.46
CA MET A 348 -12.67 17.53 -28.82
C MET A 348 -11.16 17.41 -28.94
N PRO A 349 -10.60 17.11 -30.14
CA PRO A 349 -11.31 16.69 -31.36
C PRO A 349 -11.61 15.18 -31.42
N CYS A 350 -11.29 14.41 -30.36
CA CYS A 350 -11.33 12.94 -30.40
C CYS A 350 -12.75 12.37 -30.52
N HIS A 351 -13.77 13.08 -30.01
CA HIS A 351 -15.17 12.67 -29.98
C HIS A 351 -16.09 13.65 -30.70
N GLN A 352 -15.66 14.18 -31.86
CA GLN A 352 -16.36 15.19 -32.62
C GLN A 352 -17.82 14.84 -32.89
N ASP A 353 -18.09 13.61 -33.39
CA ASP A 353 -19.42 13.10 -33.71
C ASP A 353 -20.38 13.13 -32.51
N LYS A 354 -19.88 12.87 -31.32
CA LYS A 354 -20.68 12.90 -30.07
C LYS A 354 -20.88 14.31 -29.54
N VAL A 355 -19.89 15.18 -29.77
CA VAL A 355 -19.97 16.58 -29.34
C VAL A 355 -20.92 17.37 -30.24
N ASP A 356 -20.97 17.06 -31.55
CA ASP A 356 -21.88 17.71 -32.50
C ASP A 356 -23.34 17.29 -32.30
N ASN A 357 -23.58 16.03 -31.87
CA ASN A 357 -24.91 15.48 -31.63
C ASN A 357 -25.03 14.89 -30.22
N PRO A 358 -24.87 15.69 -29.16
CA PRO A 358 -24.82 15.18 -27.80
C PRO A 358 -26.16 14.57 -27.35
N THR A 359 -27.28 15.09 -27.78
CA THR A 359 -28.64 14.59 -27.43
C THR A 359 -28.86 13.15 -27.90
N GLU A 360 -28.39 12.80 -29.11
CA GLU A 360 -28.48 11.43 -29.63
C GLU A 360 -27.66 10.45 -28.79
N HIS A 361 -26.49 10.86 -28.32
CA HIS A 361 -25.63 10.04 -27.48
C HIS A 361 -26.14 9.93 -26.04
N THR A 362 -26.58 11.05 -25.44
CA THR A 362 -26.91 11.12 -24.01
C THR A 362 -28.38 10.77 -23.72
N HIS A 363 -29.27 10.85 -24.72
CA HIS A 363 -30.73 10.74 -24.56
C HIS A 363 -31.34 11.78 -23.61
N HIS A 364 -30.62 12.90 -23.42
CA HIS A 364 -31.08 14.04 -22.62
C HIS A 364 -31.33 15.27 -23.53
N LYS A 365 -32.26 16.11 -23.12
CA LYS A 365 -32.56 17.35 -23.83
C LYS A 365 -31.34 18.28 -23.86
N ALA A 366 -31.20 19.03 -24.96
CA ALA A 366 -30.23 20.12 -25.04
C ALA A 366 -30.38 21.05 -23.82
N ASP A 367 -29.30 21.71 -23.44
CA ASP A 367 -29.20 22.67 -22.33
C ASP A 367 -29.54 22.11 -20.94
N THR A 368 -29.62 20.77 -20.80
CA THR A 368 -29.73 20.12 -19.48
C THR A 368 -28.38 19.61 -19.00
N PRO A 369 -28.17 19.46 -17.67
CA PRO A 369 -26.94 18.85 -17.14
C PRO A 369 -26.66 17.47 -17.69
N GLY A 370 -27.66 16.66 -17.98
CA GLY A 370 -27.55 15.30 -18.55
C GLY A 370 -27.00 15.29 -19.98
N ASN A 371 -27.03 16.43 -20.69
CA ASN A 371 -26.45 16.56 -22.04
C ASN A 371 -24.97 16.96 -22.05
N LYS A 372 -24.37 17.09 -20.88
CA LYS A 372 -22.91 17.38 -20.74
C LYS A 372 -22.12 16.09 -20.60
N CYS A 373 -21.09 15.90 -21.43
CA CYS A 373 -20.24 14.68 -21.42
C CYS A 373 -19.70 14.37 -20.02
N ILE A 374 -19.22 15.40 -19.33
CA ILE A 374 -18.61 15.26 -18.00
C ILE A 374 -19.59 14.78 -16.93
N SER A 375 -20.88 15.05 -17.06
CA SER A 375 -21.91 14.61 -16.10
C SER A 375 -22.05 13.09 -16.03
N CYS A 376 -21.74 12.39 -17.13
CA CYS A 376 -21.82 10.94 -17.20
C CYS A 376 -20.45 10.26 -17.10
N HIS A 377 -19.41 10.85 -17.72
CA HIS A 377 -18.07 10.26 -17.82
C HIS A 377 -17.13 10.66 -16.69
N MET A 378 -17.49 11.67 -15.92
CA MET A 378 -16.72 12.19 -14.79
C MET A 378 -17.63 12.43 -13.58
N PRO A 379 -18.35 11.39 -13.09
CA PRO A 379 -19.28 11.54 -11.98
C PRO A 379 -18.58 12.08 -10.74
N MET A 380 -19.33 12.72 -9.87
CA MET A 380 -18.79 13.27 -8.63
C MET A 380 -18.66 12.18 -7.58
N THR A 381 -17.53 12.17 -6.87
CA THR A 381 -17.36 11.45 -5.61
C THR A 381 -17.34 12.44 -4.46
N GLU A 382 -17.89 12.06 -3.31
CA GLU A 382 -17.92 12.89 -2.12
C GLU A 382 -17.29 12.17 -0.94
N PHE A 383 -16.30 12.82 -0.32
CA PHE A 383 -15.67 12.36 0.91
C PHE A 383 -15.31 13.58 1.76
N ALA A 384 -15.53 13.53 3.06
CA ALA A 384 -15.26 14.65 3.98
C ALA A 384 -15.85 15.99 3.50
N ARG A 385 -17.04 15.97 2.91
CA ARG A 385 -17.74 17.11 2.28
C ARG A 385 -17.01 17.74 1.08
N MET A 386 -15.93 17.10 0.62
CA MET A 386 -15.25 17.49 -0.61
C MET A 386 -15.82 16.71 -1.79
N ARG A 387 -16.26 17.46 -2.80
CA ARG A 387 -16.78 16.89 -4.05
C ARG A 387 -15.74 17.04 -5.14
N ARG A 388 -15.32 15.91 -5.71
CA ARG A 388 -14.32 15.83 -6.78
C ARG A 388 -14.80 14.90 -7.89
N THR A 389 -14.46 15.21 -9.13
CA THR A 389 -14.84 14.39 -10.29
C THR A 389 -13.93 13.19 -10.44
N ASP A 390 -14.50 12.04 -10.81
CA ASP A 390 -13.77 10.89 -11.31
C ASP A 390 -13.10 11.24 -12.66
N HIS A 391 -11.82 10.96 -12.78
CA HIS A 391 -11.04 11.22 -14.00
C HIS A 391 -10.76 9.97 -14.83
N SER A 392 -11.40 8.84 -14.53
CA SER A 392 -11.30 7.64 -15.36
C SER A 392 -11.91 7.81 -16.75
N MET A 393 -12.83 8.77 -16.89
CA MET A 393 -13.58 9.05 -18.13
C MET A 393 -14.28 7.81 -18.71
N LEU A 394 -14.50 6.80 -17.86
CA LEU A 394 -15.21 5.59 -18.24
C LEU A 394 -16.71 5.87 -18.41
N PRO A 395 -17.41 5.11 -19.25
CA PRO A 395 -18.86 5.22 -19.34
C PRO A 395 -19.50 4.85 -18.00
N PRO A 396 -20.69 5.39 -17.70
CA PRO A 396 -21.45 5.00 -16.51
C PRO A 396 -21.66 3.48 -16.44
N SER A 397 -21.42 2.88 -15.29
CA SER A 397 -21.57 1.43 -15.08
C SER A 397 -22.52 1.13 -13.92
N PRO A 398 -23.86 1.26 -14.11
CA PRO A 398 -24.81 0.92 -13.06
C PRO A 398 -24.77 -0.53 -12.62
N ALA A 399 -24.34 -1.45 -13.49
CA ALA A 399 -24.13 -2.84 -13.13
C ALA A 399 -23.03 -3.00 -12.06
N ALA A 400 -21.98 -2.15 -12.08
CA ALA A 400 -20.97 -2.12 -11.03
C ALA A 400 -21.57 -1.60 -9.70
N THR A 401 -22.51 -0.65 -9.75
CA THR A 401 -23.24 -0.22 -8.55
C THR A 401 -24.02 -1.36 -7.92
N ILE A 402 -24.69 -2.16 -8.74
CA ILE A 402 -25.45 -3.33 -8.28
C ILE A 402 -24.51 -4.35 -7.60
N ALA A 403 -23.39 -4.64 -8.26
CA ALA A 403 -22.45 -5.67 -7.81
C ALA A 403 -21.58 -5.22 -6.61
N PHE A 404 -21.07 -3.98 -6.63
CA PHE A 404 -20.02 -3.53 -5.71
C PHE A 404 -20.39 -2.30 -4.87
N LYS A 405 -21.61 -1.76 -5.04
CA LYS A 405 -22.10 -0.56 -4.35
C LYS A 405 -21.34 0.72 -4.71
N SER A 406 -20.55 0.71 -5.77
CA SER A 406 -19.88 1.92 -6.25
C SER A 406 -20.89 2.94 -6.82
N PRO A 407 -20.64 4.26 -6.71
CA PRO A 407 -21.57 5.27 -7.24
C PRO A 407 -21.61 5.24 -8.77
N ASN A 408 -22.77 5.63 -9.35
CA ASN A 408 -22.87 5.84 -10.78
C ASN A 408 -23.52 7.20 -11.11
N ALA A 409 -23.18 7.72 -12.27
CA ALA A 409 -23.61 9.04 -12.72
C ALA A 409 -25.13 9.21 -12.83
N CYS A 410 -25.88 8.14 -13.18
CA CYS A 410 -27.33 8.23 -13.38
C CYS A 410 -28.03 8.60 -12.08
N ASN A 411 -27.69 7.91 -10.99
CA ASN A 411 -28.34 8.10 -9.69
C ASN A 411 -27.88 9.36 -8.95
N GLU A 412 -26.86 10.09 -9.44
CA GLU A 412 -26.55 11.42 -8.93
C GLU A 412 -27.69 12.43 -9.20
N CYS A 413 -28.35 12.29 -10.33
CA CYS A 413 -29.47 13.13 -10.72
C CYS A 413 -30.84 12.45 -10.53
N HIS A 414 -30.96 11.18 -10.94
CA HIS A 414 -32.18 10.36 -10.81
C HIS A 414 -32.21 9.64 -9.45
N LYS A 415 -32.28 10.42 -8.38
CA LYS A 415 -32.24 9.92 -7.00
C LYS A 415 -33.46 9.08 -6.61
N ASP A 416 -34.56 9.26 -7.32
CA ASP A 416 -35.82 8.51 -7.19
C ASP A 416 -35.78 7.14 -7.87
N LYS A 417 -34.76 6.86 -8.69
CA LYS A 417 -34.60 5.62 -9.44
C LYS A 417 -33.54 4.70 -8.82
N THR A 418 -33.72 3.40 -9.08
CA THR A 418 -32.78 2.38 -8.60
C THR A 418 -31.58 2.22 -9.56
N PRO A 419 -30.46 1.64 -9.11
CA PRO A 419 -29.37 1.24 -10.00
C PRO A 419 -29.81 0.23 -11.08
N GLN A 420 -30.81 -0.63 -10.80
CA GLN A 420 -31.40 -1.57 -11.77
C GLN A 420 -32.07 -0.83 -12.93
N TRP A 421 -32.86 0.17 -12.62
CA TRP A 421 -33.46 1.05 -13.65
C TRP A 421 -32.38 1.69 -14.53
N ALA A 422 -31.29 2.16 -13.91
CA ALA A 422 -30.18 2.76 -14.65
C ALA A 422 -29.48 1.74 -15.57
N ASP A 423 -29.25 0.50 -15.09
CA ASP A 423 -28.64 -0.59 -15.87
C ASP A 423 -29.52 -0.99 -17.07
N GLU A 424 -30.81 -1.20 -16.83
CA GLU A 424 -31.78 -1.48 -17.90
C GLU A 424 -31.79 -0.36 -18.95
N THR A 425 -31.80 0.88 -18.50
CA THR A 425 -31.84 2.06 -19.38
C THR A 425 -30.60 2.11 -20.28
N VAL A 426 -29.37 2.00 -19.71
CA VAL A 426 -28.17 2.07 -20.53
C VAL A 426 -28.03 0.88 -21.48
N ARG A 427 -28.54 -0.29 -21.12
CA ARG A 427 -28.60 -1.46 -22.01
C ARG A 427 -29.52 -1.26 -23.20
N THR A 428 -30.62 -0.54 -23.03
CA THR A 428 -31.50 -0.19 -24.18
C THR A 428 -30.85 0.82 -25.12
N TRP A 429 -29.98 1.70 -24.62
CA TRP A 429 -29.26 2.71 -25.40
C TRP A 429 -28.07 2.17 -26.19
N ARG A 430 -27.54 1.01 -25.82
CA ARG A 430 -26.27 0.48 -26.35
C ARG A 430 -26.42 -0.93 -26.88
N LYS A 431 -26.02 -1.14 -28.13
CA LYS A 431 -26.02 -2.49 -28.74
C LYS A 431 -24.94 -3.41 -28.14
N ARG A 432 -23.83 -2.82 -27.66
CA ARG A 432 -22.70 -3.56 -27.07
C ARG A 432 -22.76 -3.47 -25.54
N ASP A 433 -22.57 -4.60 -24.88
CA ASP A 433 -22.36 -4.61 -23.43
C ASP A 433 -20.95 -4.09 -23.10
N TYR A 434 -20.84 -2.78 -22.89
CA TYR A 434 -19.60 -2.13 -22.51
C TYR A 434 -19.27 -2.30 -21.02
N GLN A 435 -20.24 -2.70 -20.19
CA GLN A 435 -20.07 -2.90 -18.75
C GLN A 435 -19.37 -4.22 -18.42
N ALA A 436 -19.46 -5.24 -19.29
CA ALA A 436 -18.90 -6.57 -19.05
C ALA A 436 -17.40 -6.53 -18.70
N ALA A 437 -16.62 -5.71 -19.41
CA ALA A 437 -15.19 -5.57 -19.15
C ALA A 437 -14.91 -4.91 -17.78
N VAL A 438 -15.75 -3.98 -17.35
CA VAL A 438 -15.62 -3.34 -16.02
C VAL A 438 -15.97 -4.35 -14.94
N LEU A 439 -17.10 -5.08 -15.09
CA LEU A 439 -17.53 -6.10 -14.14
C LEU A 439 -16.51 -7.23 -14.00
N HIS A 440 -15.93 -7.69 -15.11
CA HIS A 440 -14.93 -8.74 -15.10
C HIS A 440 -13.73 -8.34 -14.23
N ARG A 441 -13.03 -7.25 -14.57
CA ARG A 441 -11.83 -6.83 -13.84
C ARG A 441 -12.12 -6.43 -12.39
N ALA A 442 -13.27 -5.78 -12.13
CA ALA A 442 -13.71 -5.45 -10.78
C ALA A 442 -14.05 -6.70 -9.96
N GLY A 443 -14.66 -7.70 -10.59
CA GLY A 443 -14.93 -9.01 -9.97
C GLY A 443 -13.66 -9.74 -9.55
N LEU A 444 -12.56 -9.62 -10.32
CA LEU A 444 -11.28 -10.18 -9.94
C LEU A 444 -10.69 -9.49 -8.70
N ILE A 445 -10.78 -8.15 -8.62
CA ILE A 445 -10.34 -7.38 -7.43
C ILE A 445 -11.18 -7.76 -6.21
N ASP A 446 -12.51 -7.82 -6.35
CA ASP A 446 -13.42 -8.18 -5.26
C ASP A 446 -13.15 -9.59 -4.74
N ALA A 447 -12.98 -10.57 -5.64
CA ALA A 447 -12.63 -11.94 -5.29
C ALA A 447 -11.27 -12.02 -4.58
N ALA A 448 -10.25 -11.32 -5.10
CA ALA A 448 -8.92 -11.29 -4.49
C ALA A 448 -8.93 -10.65 -3.09
N ARG A 449 -9.67 -9.56 -2.88
CA ARG A 449 -9.86 -8.94 -1.56
C ARG A 449 -10.57 -9.87 -0.56
N LYS A 450 -11.51 -10.69 -1.04
CA LYS A 450 -12.21 -11.72 -0.26
C LYS A 450 -11.42 -13.01 -0.10
N ARG A 451 -10.22 -13.10 -0.69
CA ARG A 451 -9.41 -14.34 -0.76
C ARG A 451 -10.14 -15.50 -1.41
N ASP A 452 -11.01 -15.22 -2.37
CA ASP A 452 -11.64 -16.25 -3.22
C ASP A 452 -10.68 -16.65 -4.33
N TRP A 453 -9.84 -17.62 -4.02
CA TRP A 453 -8.80 -18.13 -4.93
C TRP A 453 -9.34 -19.08 -6.00
N SER A 454 -10.65 -19.38 -6.04
CA SER A 454 -11.26 -20.08 -7.18
C SER A 454 -11.08 -19.31 -8.49
N LYS A 455 -10.95 -17.96 -8.40
CA LYS A 455 -10.68 -17.05 -9.51
C LYS A 455 -9.20 -16.80 -9.80
N LEU A 456 -8.28 -17.47 -9.10
CA LEU A 456 -6.85 -17.24 -9.26
C LEU A 456 -6.36 -17.44 -10.71
N PRO A 457 -6.76 -18.49 -11.46
CA PRO A 457 -6.35 -18.63 -12.85
C PRO A 457 -6.72 -17.41 -13.70
N GLU A 458 -7.94 -16.90 -13.59
CA GLU A 458 -8.42 -15.72 -14.31
C GLU A 458 -7.62 -14.45 -13.91
N MET A 459 -7.25 -14.33 -12.61
CA MET A 459 -6.43 -13.21 -12.11
C MET A 459 -5.02 -13.22 -12.74
N LEU A 460 -4.38 -14.41 -12.80
CA LEU A 460 -3.04 -14.55 -13.38
C LEU A 460 -3.04 -14.32 -14.89
N ASP A 461 -4.07 -14.82 -15.58
CA ASP A 461 -4.27 -14.55 -17.01
C ASP A 461 -4.45 -13.06 -17.27
N TYR A 462 -5.27 -12.37 -16.46
CA TYR A 462 -5.46 -10.94 -16.58
C TYR A 462 -4.14 -10.15 -16.37
N VAL A 463 -3.38 -10.47 -15.34
CA VAL A 463 -2.09 -9.82 -15.03
C VAL A 463 -1.11 -9.93 -16.19
N THR A 464 -1.10 -11.04 -16.90
CA THR A 464 -0.18 -11.31 -18.02
C THR A 464 -0.75 -10.96 -19.39
N SER A 465 -2.00 -10.51 -19.47
CA SER A 465 -2.70 -10.11 -20.70
C SER A 465 -2.10 -8.82 -21.28
N LYS A 466 -2.16 -8.68 -22.61
CA LYS A 466 -1.76 -7.46 -23.32
C LYS A 466 -2.75 -6.31 -23.13
N ASP A 467 -4.02 -6.64 -22.97
CA ASP A 467 -5.12 -5.66 -22.86
C ASP A 467 -5.42 -5.26 -21.40
N ARG A 468 -4.56 -5.66 -20.48
CA ARG A 468 -4.71 -5.34 -19.06
C ARG A 468 -4.67 -3.83 -18.79
N ASP A 469 -5.40 -3.41 -17.79
CA ASP A 469 -5.25 -2.10 -17.18
C ASP A 469 -4.14 -2.17 -16.13
N GLU A 470 -3.18 -1.23 -16.15
CA GLU A 470 -2.02 -1.27 -15.24
C GLU A 470 -2.41 -1.14 -13.77
N ILE A 471 -3.45 -0.36 -13.45
CA ILE A 471 -3.92 -0.17 -12.07
C ILE A 471 -4.52 -1.47 -11.53
N PHE A 472 -5.40 -2.12 -12.32
CA PHE A 472 -5.99 -3.41 -11.95
C PHE A 472 -4.94 -4.52 -11.85
N ALA A 473 -4.03 -4.60 -12.83
CA ALA A 473 -2.97 -5.61 -12.81
C ALA A 473 -2.03 -5.45 -11.61
N THR A 474 -1.61 -4.21 -11.32
CA THR A 474 -0.79 -3.90 -10.13
C THR A 474 -1.50 -4.31 -8.85
N SER A 475 -2.79 -3.98 -8.73
CA SER A 475 -3.60 -4.32 -7.55
C SER A 475 -3.74 -5.82 -7.37
N LEU A 476 -3.99 -6.56 -8.45
CA LEU A 476 -4.05 -8.04 -8.42
C LEU A 476 -2.72 -8.64 -8.00
N ILE A 477 -1.58 -8.17 -8.56
CA ILE A 477 -0.24 -8.65 -8.16
C ILE A 477 -0.03 -8.48 -6.65
N ARG A 478 -0.43 -7.34 -6.09
CA ARG A 478 -0.32 -7.06 -4.65
C ARG A 478 -1.24 -7.96 -3.80
N LEU A 479 -2.41 -8.32 -4.31
CA LEU A 479 -3.40 -9.14 -3.60
C LEU A 479 -3.10 -10.64 -3.68
N VAL A 480 -2.70 -11.17 -4.86
CA VAL A 480 -2.54 -12.62 -5.06
C VAL A 480 -1.37 -13.24 -4.28
N GLN A 481 -0.47 -12.42 -3.74
CA GLN A 481 0.58 -12.89 -2.82
C GLN A 481 0.00 -13.68 -1.63
N ALA A 482 -1.18 -13.29 -1.17
CA ALA A 482 -1.86 -13.92 -0.03
C ALA A 482 -2.39 -15.33 -0.35
N SER A 483 -2.39 -15.75 -1.63
CA SER A 483 -2.87 -17.09 -2.04
C SER A 483 -1.91 -18.21 -1.65
N GLY A 484 -0.60 -17.91 -1.61
CA GLY A 484 0.44 -18.92 -1.44
C GLY A 484 0.48 -19.96 -2.57
N ASP A 485 -0.20 -19.73 -3.69
CA ASP A 485 -0.27 -20.69 -4.79
C ASP A 485 0.99 -20.62 -5.67
N PRO A 486 1.67 -21.75 -5.93
CA PRO A 486 2.92 -21.74 -6.71
C PRO A 486 2.73 -21.27 -8.15
N ARG A 487 1.52 -21.32 -8.71
CA ARG A 487 1.21 -20.79 -10.04
C ARG A 487 1.38 -19.28 -10.17
N VAL A 488 1.41 -18.56 -9.04
CA VAL A 488 1.64 -17.10 -9.01
C VAL A 488 3.05 -16.75 -9.50
N VAL A 489 4.06 -17.56 -9.12
CA VAL A 489 5.47 -17.27 -9.39
C VAL A 489 5.79 -17.15 -10.89
N PRO A 490 5.41 -18.10 -11.78
CA PRO A 490 5.65 -17.95 -13.22
C PRO A 490 4.99 -16.71 -13.84
N ALA A 491 3.79 -16.33 -13.35
CA ALA A 491 3.11 -15.11 -13.80
C ALA A 491 3.86 -13.85 -13.37
N LEU A 492 4.39 -13.82 -12.14
CA LEU A 492 5.22 -12.73 -11.63
C LEU A 492 6.52 -12.60 -12.44
N LEU A 493 7.23 -13.71 -12.67
CA LEU A 493 8.47 -13.72 -13.46
C LEU A 493 8.26 -13.25 -14.91
N LYS A 494 7.08 -13.45 -15.48
CA LYS A 494 6.71 -12.86 -16.76
C LYS A 494 6.45 -11.35 -16.64
N ALA A 495 5.76 -10.92 -15.60
CA ALA A 495 5.33 -9.54 -15.39
C ALA A 495 6.46 -8.61 -14.89
N ILE A 496 7.59 -9.14 -14.41
CA ILE A 496 8.75 -8.29 -14.00
C ILE A 496 9.35 -7.52 -15.19
N LYS A 497 9.08 -7.94 -16.43
CA LYS A 497 9.53 -7.29 -17.66
C LYS A 497 8.47 -6.39 -18.32
N ASP A 498 7.40 -6.09 -17.56
CA ASP A 498 6.31 -5.25 -18.04
C ASP A 498 6.78 -3.82 -18.38
N PRO A 499 6.26 -3.16 -19.42
CA PRO A 499 6.59 -1.76 -19.70
C PRO A 499 6.21 -0.80 -18.58
N SER A 500 5.18 -1.11 -17.75
CA SER A 500 4.78 -0.25 -16.63
C SER A 500 5.71 -0.41 -15.42
N PRO A 501 6.38 0.65 -14.94
CA PRO A 501 7.19 0.62 -13.72
C PRO A 501 6.33 0.31 -12.48
N LEU A 502 5.06 0.64 -12.52
CA LEU A 502 4.13 0.35 -11.43
C LEU A 502 3.92 -1.16 -11.29
N ILE A 503 3.70 -1.88 -12.39
CA ILE A 503 3.60 -3.35 -12.42
C ILE A 503 4.93 -3.97 -11.98
N ARG A 504 6.06 -3.57 -12.57
CA ARG A 504 7.38 -4.13 -12.19
C ARG A 504 7.67 -3.95 -10.69
N SER A 505 7.33 -2.80 -10.14
CA SER A 505 7.52 -2.53 -8.70
C SER A 505 6.67 -3.43 -7.80
N ALA A 506 5.42 -3.71 -8.21
CA ALA A 506 4.55 -4.62 -7.48
C ALA A 506 5.06 -6.06 -7.54
N VAL A 507 5.56 -6.48 -8.70
CA VAL A 507 6.20 -7.80 -8.86
C VAL A 507 7.45 -7.90 -8.00
N ALA A 508 8.33 -6.89 -8.02
CA ALA A 508 9.53 -6.89 -7.18
C ALA A 508 9.18 -7.08 -5.70
N THR A 509 8.11 -6.43 -5.21
CA THR A 509 7.61 -6.64 -3.85
C THR A 509 7.04 -8.07 -3.66
N ALA A 510 6.31 -8.58 -4.64
CA ALA A 510 5.65 -9.90 -4.54
C ALA A 510 6.65 -11.06 -4.50
N LEU A 511 7.83 -10.90 -5.09
CA LEU A 511 8.88 -11.90 -5.09
C LEU A 511 9.69 -11.97 -3.79
N GLN A 512 9.47 -11.09 -2.80
CA GLN A 512 10.22 -11.05 -1.54
C GLN A 512 10.26 -12.39 -0.81
N ASN A 513 9.15 -13.13 -0.79
CA ASN A 513 9.02 -14.39 -0.05
C ASN A 513 9.11 -15.62 -0.95
N VAL A 514 9.71 -15.48 -2.14
CA VAL A 514 9.85 -16.56 -3.12
C VAL A 514 11.35 -16.87 -3.32
N PRO A 515 11.94 -17.73 -2.48
CA PRO A 515 13.39 -17.99 -2.45
C PRO A 515 13.84 -18.97 -3.56
N THR A 516 13.38 -18.79 -4.80
CA THR A 516 13.90 -19.52 -5.96
C THR A 516 15.03 -18.74 -6.62
N GLU A 517 15.93 -19.45 -7.29
CA GLU A 517 17.05 -18.83 -7.99
C GLU A 517 16.55 -17.81 -9.04
N GLU A 518 15.52 -18.18 -9.80
CA GLU A 518 14.95 -17.31 -10.82
C GLU A 518 14.36 -16.02 -10.22
N SER A 519 13.69 -16.13 -9.07
CA SER A 519 13.12 -14.98 -8.38
C SER A 519 14.21 -14.04 -7.86
N VAL A 520 15.27 -14.59 -7.29
CA VAL A 520 16.40 -13.79 -6.79
C VAL A 520 17.12 -13.10 -7.95
N LEU A 521 17.38 -13.81 -9.06
CA LEU A 521 18.00 -13.21 -10.24
C LEU A 521 17.13 -12.10 -10.86
N ALA A 522 15.81 -12.31 -10.90
CA ALA A 522 14.87 -11.28 -11.36
C ALA A 522 14.88 -10.03 -10.47
N LEU A 523 15.00 -10.20 -9.16
CA LEU A 523 15.14 -9.09 -8.21
C LEU A 523 16.48 -8.36 -8.37
N VAL A 524 17.57 -9.07 -8.61
CA VAL A 524 18.88 -8.48 -8.89
C VAL A 524 18.85 -7.66 -10.18
N GLU A 525 18.20 -8.16 -11.24
CA GLU A 525 17.98 -7.39 -12.48
C GLU A 525 17.15 -6.13 -12.19
N ALA A 526 16.06 -6.25 -11.43
CA ALA A 526 15.17 -5.15 -11.07
C ALA A 526 15.86 -4.09 -10.16
N ALA A 527 16.90 -4.47 -9.41
CA ALA A 527 17.73 -3.51 -8.67
C ALA A 527 18.53 -2.56 -9.59
N GLY A 528 18.64 -2.88 -10.88
CA GLY A 528 19.21 -2.02 -11.92
C GLY A 528 18.16 -1.34 -12.82
N ASP A 529 16.88 -1.38 -12.48
CA ASP A 529 15.79 -0.80 -13.29
C ASP A 529 15.96 0.70 -13.53
N ASP A 530 15.42 1.18 -14.63
CA ASP A 530 15.47 2.61 -14.99
C ASP A 530 14.69 3.49 -13.98
N TYR A 531 13.59 2.97 -13.38
CA TYR A 531 12.78 3.70 -12.39
C TYR A 531 13.19 3.41 -10.95
N ARG A 532 13.39 4.48 -10.17
CA ARG A 532 13.72 4.36 -8.71
C ARG A 532 12.69 3.53 -7.95
N LEU A 533 11.38 3.66 -8.24
CA LEU A 533 10.34 2.88 -7.57
C LEU A 533 10.63 1.38 -7.66
N VAL A 534 11.04 0.88 -8.83
CA VAL A 534 11.34 -0.54 -9.04
C VAL A 534 12.61 -0.93 -8.30
N ARG A 535 13.68 -0.13 -8.40
CA ARG A 535 14.96 -0.40 -7.69
C ARG A 535 14.77 -0.46 -6.18
N VAL A 536 14.04 0.50 -5.61
CA VAL A 536 13.75 0.56 -4.16
C VAL A 536 12.96 -0.67 -3.71
N ARG A 537 11.98 -1.13 -4.48
CA ARG A 537 11.19 -2.34 -4.15
C ARG A 537 12.02 -3.61 -4.28
N ALA A 538 12.85 -3.71 -5.30
CA ALA A 538 13.78 -4.84 -5.47
C ALA A 538 14.79 -4.91 -4.32
N ALA A 539 15.39 -3.78 -3.92
CA ALA A 539 16.31 -3.71 -2.80
C ALA A 539 15.65 -4.12 -1.47
N ALA A 540 14.42 -3.64 -1.22
CA ALA A 540 13.64 -4.06 -0.05
C ALA A 540 13.45 -5.57 -0.01
N SER A 541 13.11 -6.18 -1.15
CA SER A 541 12.90 -7.63 -1.25
C SER A 541 14.19 -8.43 -1.15
N LEU A 542 15.31 -7.88 -1.61
CA LEU A 542 16.64 -8.52 -1.50
C LEU A 542 17.24 -8.42 -0.09
N ALA A 543 16.73 -7.57 0.78
CA ALA A 543 17.27 -7.38 2.13
C ALA A 543 17.35 -8.67 2.97
N ALA A 544 16.40 -9.60 2.75
CA ALA A 544 16.34 -10.89 3.43
C ALA A 544 17.39 -11.92 2.91
N TYR A 545 17.95 -11.69 1.72
CA TYR A 545 18.88 -12.62 1.08
C TYR A 545 20.32 -12.19 1.33
N GLN A 546 21.02 -12.92 2.21
CA GLN A 546 22.43 -12.69 2.52
C GLN A 546 23.32 -13.63 1.71
N ASN A 547 24.55 -13.17 1.43
CA ASN A 547 25.59 -13.98 0.78
C ASN A 547 25.20 -14.53 -0.61
N LEU A 548 24.45 -13.75 -1.39
CA LEU A 548 24.17 -14.13 -2.77
C LEU A 548 25.48 -14.21 -3.57
N PRO A 549 25.65 -15.25 -4.40
CA PRO A 549 26.80 -15.37 -5.30
C PRO A 549 26.64 -14.44 -6.51
N LEU A 550 26.80 -13.12 -6.26
CA LEU A 550 26.62 -12.08 -7.28
C LEU A 550 27.94 -11.75 -7.97
N THR A 551 27.87 -11.38 -9.25
CA THR A 551 28.98 -10.73 -9.95
C THR A 551 29.27 -9.36 -9.34
N ASP A 552 30.48 -8.81 -9.58
CA ASP A 552 30.83 -7.48 -9.05
C ASP A 552 29.94 -6.37 -9.64
N ALA A 553 29.44 -6.54 -10.88
CA ALA A 553 28.51 -5.62 -11.49
C ALA A 553 27.13 -5.67 -10.79
N ASP A 554 26.64 -6.85 -10.45
CA ASP A 554 25.37 -7.03 -9.76
C ASP A 554 25.44 -6.56 -8.31
N LYS A 555 26.55 -6.80 -7.62
CA LYS A 555 26.80 -6.23 -6.27
C LYS A 555 26.66 -4.71 -6.29
N LYS A 556 27.28 -4.03 -7.26
CA LYS A 556 27.17 -2.56 -7.38
C LYS A 556 25.74 -2.10 -7.63
N LYS A 557 24.97 -2.80 -8.48
CA LYS A 557 23.54 -2.48 -8.71
C LYS A 557 22.72 -2.62 -7.42
N VAL A 558 22.86 -3.76 -6.74
CA VAL A 558 22.14 -4.05 -5.51
C VAL A 558 22.49 -3.05 -4.41
N GLU A 559 23.78 -2.72 -4.27
CA GLU A 559 24.26 -1.72 -3.32
C GLU A 559 23.70 -0.31 -3.62
N ALA A 560 23.71 0.11 -4.89
CA ALA A 560 23.14 1.39 -5.28
C ALA A 560 21.62 1.44 -4.99
N ALA A 561 20.87 0.39 -5.33
CA ALA A 561 19.46 0.29 -5.04
C ALA A 561 19.16 0.24 -3.52
N ASN A 562 20.03 -0.42 -2.74
CA ASN A 562 19.91 -0.46 -1.29
C ASN A 562 20.13 0.92 -0.65
N ASN A 563 21.08 1.70 -1.16
CA ASN A 563 21.29 3.07 -0.71
C ASN A 563 20.08 3.95 -1.02
N GLU A 564 19.46 3.81 -2.21
CA GLU A 564 18.20 4.49 -2.55
C GLU A 564 17.04 4.04 -1.64
N TYR A 565 16.97 2.76 -1.29
CA TYR A 565 15.94 2.23 -0.39
C TYR A 565 16.09 2.82 1.02
N LEU A 566 17.30 2.82 1.59
CA LEU A 566 17.55 3.43 2.90
C LEU A 566 17.25 4.94 2.88
N ALA A 567 17.64 5.64 1.81
CA ALA A 567 17.32 7.06 1.65
C ALA A 567 15.80 7.28 1.57
N SER A 568 15.05 6.38 0.93
CA SER A 568 13.60 6.47 0.84
C SER A 568 12.91 6.26 2.20
N ILE A 569 13.37 5.31 2.99
CA ILE A 569 12.88 5.11 4.37
C ILE A 569 13.14 6.36 5.21
N LEU A 570 14.32 6.94 5.10
CA LEU A 570 14.73 8.09 5.90
C LEU A 570 14.27 9.44 5.32
N SER A 571 13.54 9.46 4.20
CA SER A 571 12.99 10.69 3.61
C SER A 571 11.98 11.39 4.54
N ARG A 572 11.32 10.64 5.41
CA ARG A 572 10.33 11.12 6.37
C ARG A 572 10.68 10.67 7.79
N PRO A 573 11.79 11.19 8.36
CA PRO A 573 12.24 10.80 9.71
C PRO A 573 11.30 11.28 10.82
N ASP A 574 10.33 12.11 10.50
CA ASP A 574 9.24 12.60 11.33
C ASP A 574 8.03 11.65 11.41
N GLN A 575 8.06 10.54 10.71
CA GLN A 575 7.00 9.53 10.72
C GLN A 575 7.46 8.24 11.41
N TRP A 576 6.61 7.69 12.26
CA TRP A 576 6.91 6.47 13.01
C TRP A 576 7.12 5.25 12.09
N ASP A 577 6.39 5.19 10.99
CA ASP A 577 6.49 4.09 10.01
C ASP A 577 7.84 4.07 9.28
N SER A 578 8.50 5.21 9.12
CA SER A 578 9.88 5.26 8.62
C SER A 578 10.84 4.48 9.53
N HIS A 579 10.73 4.69 10.84
CA HIS A 579 11.55 3.97 11.82
C HIS A 579 11.11 2.50 11.96
N TYR A 580 9.82 2.22 11.83
CA TYR A 580 9.30 0.86 11.78
C TYR A 580 9.87 0.10 10.57
N ASN A 581 9.83 0.69 9.38
CA ASN A 581 10.37 0.09 8.16
C ASN A 581 11.89 -0.09 8.21
N LEU A 582 12.60 0.85 8.83
CA LEU A 582 14.02 0.71 9.08
C LEU A 582 14.31 -0.46 10.04
N GLY A 583 13.49 -0.63 11.06
CA GLY A 583 13.54 -1.78 11.96
C GLY A 583 13.33 -3.10 11.22
N ASN A 584 12.36 -3.16 10.32
CA ASN A 584 12.11 -4.34 9.47
C ASN A 584 13.31 -4.64 8.58
N TYR A 585 13.91 -3.63 7.94
CA TYR A 585 15.11 -3.78 7.15
C TYR A 585 16.27 -4.41 7.93
N TYR A 586 16.52 -3.95 9.15
CA TYR A 586 17.56 -4.53 10.02
C TYR A 586 17.17 -5.92 10.52
N LEU A 587 15.90 -6.17 10.80
CA LEU A 587 15.41 -7.50 11.20
C LEU A 587 15.66 -8.55 10.10
N ASP A 588 15.34 -8.21 8.85
CA ASP A 588 15.57 -9.05 7.68
C ASP A 588 17.07 -9.33 7.47
N ARG A 589 17.91 -8.35 7.73
CA ARG A 589 19.37 -8.49 7.69
C ARG A 589 19.97 -9.19 8.91
N ARG A 590 19.16 -9.57 9.88
CA ARG A 590 19.57 -10.15 11.18
C ARG A 590 20.43 -9.21 12.05
N ASP A 591 20.35 -7.93 11.79
CA ASP A 591 20.98 -6.88 12.60
C ASP A 591 20.05 -6.50 13.75
N PHE A 592 19.79 -7.46 14.66
CA PHE A 592 18.72 -7.38 15.65
C PHE A 592 18.85 -6.19 16.61
N LYS A 593 20.07 -5.77 16.96
CA LYS A 593 20.29 -4.60 17.82
C LYS A 593 19.80 -3.31 17.16
N GLU A 594 20.15 -3.13 15.88
CA GLU A 594 19.71 -1.96 15.10
C GLU A 594 18.21 -2.01 14.83
N ALA A 595 17.64 -3.21 14.63
CA ALA A 595 16.20 -3.41 14.52
C ALA A 595 15.48 -2.94 15.78
N VAL A 596 15.91 -3.39 16.98
CA VAL A 596 15.35 -2.95 18.26
C VAL A 596 15.45 -1.43 18.42
N ALA A 597 16.62 -0.83 18.16
CA ALA A 597 16.81 0.62 18.29
C ALA A 597 15.88 1.41 17.34
N SER A 598 15.63 0.89 16.15
CA SER A 598 14.70 1.50 15.17
C SER A 598 13.24 1.38 15.62
N TYR A 599 12.81 0.21 16.11
CA TYR A 599 11.47 0.04 16.67
C TYR A 599 11.24 0.89 17.92
N GLU A 600 12.25 1.11 18.76
CA GLU A 600 12.14 2.00 19.91
C GLU A 600 11.91 3.45 19.52
N LYS A 601 12.56 3.91 18.42
CA LYS A 601 12.27 5.23 17.86
C LYS A 601 10.84 5.31 17.32
N ALA A 602 10.38 4.28 16.60
CA ALA A 602 9.00 4.21 16.12
C ALA A 602 8.01 4.28 17.30
N LEU A 603 8.24 3.51 18.37
CA LEU A 603 7.38 3.47 19.56
C LEU A 603 7.44 4.73 20.42
N LYS A 604 8.51 5.50 20.34
CA LYS A 604 8.57 6.84 20.97
C LYS A 604 7.63 7.81 20.29
N MET A 605 7.44 7.69 18.96
CA MET A 605 6.56 8.54 18.17
C MET A 605 5.11 8.05 18.19
N GLU A 606 4.91 6.73 18.08
CA GLU A 606 3.61 6.05 18.16
C GLU A 606 3.61 4.99 19.27
N PRO A 607 3.33 5.39 20.52
CA PRO A 607 3.37 4.48 21.69
C PRO A 607 2.38 3.32 21.61
N ARG A 608 1.36 3.40 20.75
CA ARG A 608 0.36 2.36 20.52
C ARG A 608 0.66 1.49 19.30
N GLY A 609 1.85 1.61 18.70
CA GLY A 609 2.28 0.90 17.50
C GLY A 609 2.46 -0.62 17.71
N VAL A 610 1.36 -1.40 17.69
CA VAL A 610 1.34 -2.84 17.96
C VAL A 610 2.32 -3.60 17.06
N LEU A 611 2.39 -3.27 15.77
CA LEU A 611 3.31 -3.93 14.83
C LEU A 611 4.77 -3.74 15.23
N ALA A 612 5.14 -2.53 15.67
CA ALA A 612 6.51 -2.25 16.13
C ALA A 612 6.83 -3.00 17.44
N MET A 613 5.85 -3.15 18.35
CA MET A 613 6.03 -3.95 19.58
C MET A 613 6.26 -5.42 19.25
N VAL A 614 5.46 -6.00 18.35
CA VAL A 614 5.55 -7.40 17.93
C VAL A 614 6.90 -7.68 17.24
N ASN A 615 7.30 -6.85 16.29
CA ASN A 615 8.55 -7.06 15.56
C ASN A 615 9.78 -6.81 16.46
N LYS A 616 9.69 -5.87 17.41
CA LYS A 616 10.71 -5.70 18.46
C LYS A 616 10.85 -6.94 19.33
N ALA A 617 9.71 -7.57 19.71
CA ALA A 617 9.73 -8.81 20.44
C ALA A 617 10.39 -9.95 19.63
N MET A 618 10.09 -10.05 18.35
CA MET A 618 10.76 -11.00 17.46
C MET A 618 12.29 -10.79 17.44
N ALA A 619 12.74 -9.54 17.36
CA ALA A 619 14.17 -9.23 17.42
C ALA A 619 14.78 -9.66 18.76
N TYR A 620 14.15 -9.39 19.89
CA TYR A 620 14.59 -9.83 21.21
C TYR A 620 14.66 -11.37 21.33
N ALA A 621 13.62 -12.08 20.87
CA ALA A 621 13.60 -13.53 20.86
C ALA A 621 14.78 -14.11 20.03
N ARG A 622 15.08 -13.52 18.88
CA ARG A 622 16.23 -13.88 18.05
C ARG A 622 17.59 -13.62 18.70
N MET A 623 17.65 -12.70 19.67
CA MET A 623 18.84 -12.42 20.49
C MET A 623 18.90 -13.33 21.73
N GLY A 624 17.88 -14.15 21.99
CA GLY A 624 17.77 -14.96 23.22
C GLY A 624 17.33 -14.16 24.45
N GLU A 625 16.85 -12.92 24.26
CA GLU A 625 16.39 -12.04 25.32
C GLU A 625 14.89 -12.24 25.61
N ASN A 626 14.50 -13.47 25.95
CA ASN A 626 13.09 -13.91 26.04
C ASN A 626 12.24 -13.07 26.98
N GLN A 627 12.78 -12.61 28.12
CA GLN A 627 12.04 -11.75 29.04
C GLN A 627 11.64 -10.41 28.39
N LYS A 628 12.56 -9.79 27.62
CA LYS A 628 12.25 -8.54 26.91
C LYS A 628 11.28 -8.77 25.75
N ALA A 629 11.32 -9.95 25.13
CA ALA A 629 10.34 -10.34 24.11
C ALA A 629 8.95 -10.47 24.73
N ASP A 630 8.83 -11.14 25.89
CA ASP A 630 7.60 -11.28 26.65
C ASP A 630 7.02 -9.91 27.04
N ASP A 631 7.83 -9.05 27.64
CA ASP A 631 7.42 -7.70 28.04
C ASP A 631 6.88 -6.87 26.86
N ALA A 632 7.51 -6.99 25.68
CA ALA A 632 7.08 -6.29 24.48
C ALA A 632 5.74 -6.82 23.94
N LEU A 633 5.55 -8.15 23.94
CA LEU A 633 4.29 -8.79 23.54
C LEU A 633 3.15 -8.52 24.52
N GLN A 634 3.41 -8.50 25.83
CA GLN A 634 2.42 -8.10 26.82
C GLN A 634 1.94 -6.67 26.62
N LYS A 635 2.86 -5.73 26.28
CA LYS A 635 2.49 -4.36 25.93
C LYS A 635 1.63 -4.32 24.67
N ALA A 636 1.98 -5.10 23.65
CA ALA A 636 1.18 -5.21 22.41
C ALA A 636 -0.23 -5.71 22.69
N LEU A 637 -0.36 -6.79 23.49
CA LEU A 637 -1.64 -7.37 23.88
C LEU A 637 -2.46 -6.48 24.85
N LYS A 638 -1.81 -5.60 25.62
CA LYS A 638 -2.52 -4.59 26.40
C LYS A 638 -3.17 -3.53 25.52
N VAL A 639 -2.54 -3.18 24.39
CA VAL A 639 -3.07 -2.22 23.41
C VAL A 639 -4.15 -2.85 22.55
N ALA A 640 -3.92 -4.08 22.08
CA ALA A 640 -4.81 -4.83 21.20
C ALA A 640 -4.85 -6.31 21.63
N PRO A 641 -5.76 -6.66 22.56
CA PRO A 641 -5.83 -8.01 23.15
C PRO A 641 -6.08 -9.13 22.13
N ASP A 642 -6.81 -8.80 21.09
CA ASP A 642 -7.21 -9.69 20.00
C ASP A 642 -6.25 -9.68 18.81
N ASN A 643 -5.12 -8.95 18.86
CA ASN A 643 -4.18 -8.91 17.75
C ASN A 643 -3.59 -10.30 17.46
N ALA A 644 -3.88 -10.84 16.25
CA ALA A 644 -3.50 -12.19 15.87
C ALA A 644 -1.98 -12.40 15.85
N ALA A 645 -1.20 -11.42 15.37
CA ALA A 645 0.26 -11.51 15.31
C ALA A 645 0.90 -11.47 16.71
N ALA A 646 0.39 -10.63 17.62
CA ALA A 646 0.88 -10.56 19.00
C ALA A 646 0.58 -11.87 19.76
N ASN A 647 -0.65 -12.38 19.62
CA ASN A 647 -1.03 -13.67 20.21
C ASN A 647 -0.21 -14.82 19.63
N PHE A 648 -0.01 -14.87 18.30
CA PHE A 648 0.81 -15.89 17.68
C PHE A 648 2.24 -15.89 18.20
N ASN A 649 2.90 -14.74 18.23
CA ASN A 649 4.28 -14.65 18.72
C ASN A 649 4.40 -14.93 20.21
N MET A 650 3.41 -14.54 21.03
CA MET A 650 3.33 -14.92 22.45
C MET A 650 3.21 -16.45 22.59
N GLY A 651 2.35 -17.08 21.79
CA GLY A 651 2.20 -18.53 21.77
C GLY A 651 3.50 -19.25 21.42
N LEU A 652 4.27 -18.75 20.43
CA LEU A 652 5.57 -19.31 20.08
C LEU A 652 6.57 -19.16 21.23
N LEU A 653 6.68 -17.97 21.81
CA LEU A 653 7.60 -17.70 22.91
C LEU A 653 7.32 -18.64 24.12
N LYS A 654 6.05 -18.78 24.49
CA LYS A 654 5.64 -19.68 25.60
C LYS A 654 5.87 -21.15 25.28
N ALA A 655 5.72 -21.56 24.02
CA ALA A 655 6.07 -22.92 23.59
C ALA A 655 7.58 -23.18 23.68
N GLU A 656 8.43 -22.23 23.33
CA GLU A 656 9.90 -22.32 23.52
C GLU A 656 10.28 -22.39 24.99
N GLU A 657 9.56 -21.71 25.87
CA GLU A 657 9.70 -21.77 27.33
C GLU A 657 9.12 -23.07 27.94
N ASN A 658 8.52 -23.94 27.12
CA ASN A 658 7.84 -25.18 27.53
C ASN A 658 6.56 -24.94 28.37
N ASP A 659 6.02 -23.72 28.36
CA ASP A 659 4.68 -23.41 28.91
C ASP A 659 3.63 -23.66 27.84
N LEU A 660 3.30 -24.95 27.66
CA LEU A 660 2.37 -25.36 26.58
C LEU A 660 0.92 -24.94 26.84
N VAL A 661 0.54 -24.70 28.09
CA VAL A 661 -0.82 -24.25 28.44
C VAL A 661 -1.06 -22.80 27.98
N THR A 662 -0.13 -21.92 28.34
CA THR A 662 -0.19 -20.52 27.89
C THR A 662 0.00 -20.41 26.39
N ALA A 663 0.90 -21.21 25.78
CA ALA A 663 1.11 -21.28 24.35
C ALA A 663 -0.18 -21.62 23.60
N GLU A 664 -0.88 -22.68 24.03
CA GLU A 664 -2.16 -23.08 23.43
C GLU A 664 -3.20 -21.97 23.50
N LYS A 665 -3.37 -21.33 24.67
CA LYS A 665 -4.32 -20.22 24.85
C LYS A 665 -4.10 -19.14 23.80
N HIS A 666 -2.87 -18.68 23.66
CA HIS A 666 -2.56 -17.59 22.74
C HIS A 666 -2.64 -18.01 21.25
N LEU A 667 -2.23 -19.23 20.90
CA LEU A 667 -2.39 -19.74 19.54
C LEU A 667 -3.88 -19.88 19.13
N ARG A 668 -4.75 -20.26 20.06
CA ARG A 668 -6.20 -20.32 19.82
C ARG A 668 -6.79 -18.93 19.62
N GLU A 669 -6.37 -17.95 20.41
CA GLU A 669 -6.83 -16.57 20.24
C GLU A 669 -6.35 -15.97 18.90
N ALA A 670 -5.11 -16.29 18.49
CA ALA A 670 -4.62 -15.91 17.16
C ALA A 670 -5.50 -16.48 16.04
N LEU A 671 -5.89 -17.76 16.12
CA LEU A 671 -6.77 -18.40 15.12
C LEU A 671 -8.23 -17.92 15.17
N LYS A 672 -8.69 -17.47 16.31
CA LYS A 672 -10.03 -16.88 16.46
C LYS A 672 -10.11 -15.56 15.71
N THR A 673 -9.07 -14.74 15.82
CA THR A 673 -8.99 -13.44 15.15
C THR A 673 -8.62 -13.57 13.67
N ASP A 674 -7.65 -14.44 13.34
CA ASP A 674 -7.30 -14.78 11.95
C ASP A 674 -7.48 -16.28 11.69
N PRO A 675 -8.66 -16.72 11.28
CA PRO A 675 -8.95 -18.12 10.97
C PRO A 675 -8.09 -18.70 9.82
N GLN A 676 -7.41 -17.85 9.05
CA GLN A 676 -6.53 -18.21 7.95
C GLN A 676 -5.04 -18.27 8.32
N MET A 677 -4.71 -18.13 9.60
CA MET A 677 -3.33 -18.23 10.09
C MET A 677 -2.87 -19.69 10.19
N ALA A 678 -2.45 -20.28 9.07
CA ALA A 678 -2.02 -21.67 8.98
C ALA A 678 -0.89 -21.99 9.99
N GLN A 679 0.02 -21.06 10.27
CA GLN A 679 1.11 -21.23 11.22
C GLN A 679 0.58 -21.49 12.65
N ALA A 680 -0.44 -20.76 13.06
CA ALA A 680 -1.04 -20.96 14.37
C ALA A 680 -1.74 -22.34 14.48
N ALA A 681 -2.47 -22.73 13.42
CA ALA A 681 -3.05 -24.07 13.33
C ALA A 681 -1.98 -25.17 13.39
N TYR A 682 -0.89 -25.01 12.64
CA TYR A 682 0.22 -25.95 12.65
C TYR A 682 0.89 -26.08 14.02
N ASN A 683 1.14 -24.96 14.71
CA ASN A 683 1.74 -25.00 16.04
C ASN A 683 0.80 -25.62 17.08
N LEU A 684 -0.52 -25.37 16.99
CA LEU A 684 -1.52 -26.08 17.80
C LEU A 684 -1.50 -27.59 17.54
N CYS A 685 -1.45 -28.01 16.28
CA CYS A 685 -1.31 -29.41 15.93
C CYS A 685 -0.10 -30.04 16.65
N VAL A 686 1.06 -29.39 16.59
CA VAL A 686 2.31 -29.92 17.17
C VAL A 686 2.23 -29.99 18.69
N ILE A 687 1.79 -28.93 19.37
CA ILE A 687 1.75 -28.94 20.85
C ILE A 687 0.71 -29.87 21.43
N LEU A 688 -0.41 -30.11 20.71
CA LEU A 688 -1.49 -30.98 21.13
C LEU A 688 -1.25 -32.47 20.83
N SER A 689 -0.30 -32.78 19.95
CA SER A 689 -0.08 -34.15 19.43
C SER A 689 0.25 -35.20 20.48
N LYS A 690 0.77 -34.76 21.62
CA LYS A 690 1.17 -35.67 22.70
C LYS A 690 -0.02 -36.20 23.54
N ASP A 691 -0.93 -35.28 23.88
CA ASP A 691 -1.96 -35.56 24.88
C ASP A 691 -3.39 -35.52 24.29
N ARG A 692 -3.58 -34.89 23.12
CA ARG A 692 -4.89 -34.71 22.43
C ARG A 692 -4.75 -34.93 20.93
N LEU A 693 -4.39 -36.17 20.55
CA LEU A 693 -4.03 -36.49 19.16
C LEU A 693 -5.15 -36.25 18.15
N ASP A 694 -6.41 -36.53 18.51
CA ASP A 694 -7.56 -36.27 17.61
C ASP A 694 -7.70 -34.79 17.28
N GLU A 695 -7.60 -33.95 18.31
CA GLU A 695 -7.65 -32.50 18.12
C GLU A 695 -6.43 -31.98 17.35
N ALA A 696 -5.27 -32.55 17.60
CA ALA A 696 -4.05 -32.23 16.85
C ALA A 696 -4.21 -32.49 15.35
N VAL A 697 -4.78 -33.64 14.98
CA VAL A 697 -5.05 -34.01 13.58
C VAL A 697 -6.00 -33.00 12.93
N ASN A 698 -7.02 -32.52 13.63
CA ASN A 698 -7.94 -31.51 13.11
C ASN A 698 -7.22 -30.19 12.80
N PHE A 699 -6.32 -29.73 13.67
CA PHE A 699 -5.53 -28.54 13.43
C PHE A 699 -4.49 -28.71 12.33
N CYS A 700 -3.88 -29.91 12.20
CA CYS A 700 -3.00 -30.23 11.08
C CYS A 700 -3.76 -30.19 9.75
N CYS A 701 -4.98 -30.76 9.70
CA CYS A 701 -5.86 -30.69 8.54
C CYS A 701 -6.11 -29.23 8.13
N LYS A 702 -6.54 -28.41 9.08
CA LYS A 702 -6.76 -26.97 8.88
C LYS A 702 -5.51 -26.26 8.34
N ALA A 703 -4.32 -26.53 8.88
CA ALA A 703 -3.09 -25.94 8.39
C ALA A 703 -2.77 -26.33 6.95
N ALA A 704 -2.95 -27.61 6.59
CA ALA A 704 -2.73 -28.13 5.26
C ALA A 704 -3.75 -27.60 4.23
N GLU A 705 -5.00 -27.41 4.64
CA GLU A 705 -6.06 -26.80 3.81
C GLU A 705 -5.79 -25.34 3.52
N ILE A 706 -5.39 -24.57 4.53
CA ILE A 706 -5.10 -23.12 4.39
C ILE A 706 -3.85 -22.92 3.50
N ARG A 707 -2.80 -23.74 3.68
CA ARG A 707 -1.52 -23.62 2.95
C ARG A 707 -1.15 -24.95 2.29
N PRO A 708 -1.84 -25.33 1.21
CA PRO A 708 -1.57 -26.56 0.45
C PRO A 708 -0.25 -26.50 -0.32
N ASP A 709 0.40 -25.34 -0.37
CA ASP A 709 1.73 -25.09 -0.91
C ASP A 709 2.87 -25.42 0.09
N MET A 710 2.53 -25.73 1.35
CA MET A 710 3.49 -26.08 2.39
C MET A 710 3.54 -27.60 2.61
N PRO A 711 4.44 -28.34 1.92
CA PRO A 711 4.48 -29.80 1.96
C PRO A 711 4.64 -30.36 3.37
N ARG A 712 5.31 -29.62 4.26
CA ARG A 712 5.47 -29.98 5.67
C ARG A 712 4.14 -30.13 6.42
N TYR A 713 3.12 -29.32 6.09
CA TYR A 713 1.83 -29.39 6.77
C TYR A 713 1.10 -30.69 6.41
N ALA A 714 1.07 -31.03 5.12
CA ALA A 714 0.51 -32.29 4.64
C ALA A 714 1.27 -33.51 5.20
N PHE A 715 2.60 -33.46 5.24
CA PHE A 715 3.42 -34.52 5.83
C PHE A 715 3.12 -34.70 7.33
N THR A 716 3.05 -33.63 8.09
CA THR A 716 2.77 -33.69 9.54
C THR A 716 1.34 -34.20 9.81
N LEU A 717 0.38 -33.82 8.99
CA LEU A 717 -0.99 -34.36 9.03
C LEU A 717 -0.96 -35.89 8.86
N ALA A 718 -0.37 -36.38 7.79
CA ALA A 718 -0.26 -37.79 7.53
C ALA A 718 0.47 -38.57 8.64
N PHE A 719 1.54 -37.98 9.22
CA PHE A 719 2.28 -38.56 10.32
C PHE A 719 1.40 -38.75 11.57
N TYR A 720 0.60 -37.76 11.93
CA TYR A 720 -0.29 -37.90 13.09
C TYR A 720 -1.54 -38.71 12.79
N GLN A 721 -2.04 -38.72 11.54
CA GLN A 721 -3.09 -39.68 11.13
C GLN A 721 -2.61 -41.13 11.26
N GLN A 722 -1.35 -41.46 10.87
CA GLN A 722 -0.75 -42.75 11.07
C GLN A 722 -0.68 -43.11 12.56
N GLN A 723 -0.26 -42.17 13.42
CA GLN A 723 -0.20 -42.38 14.88
C GLN A 723 -1.60 -42.63 15.47
N ARG A 724 -2.61 -41.98 14.98
CA ARG A 724 -4.02 -42.15 15.37
C ARG A 724 -4.59 -43.50 14.88
N GLY A 725 -3.93 -44.18 13.95
CA GLY A 725 -4.38 -45.45 13.36
C GLY A 725 -5.13 -45.25 12.02
N ASP A 726 -5.33 -44.03 11.56
CA ASP A 726 -5.95 -43.76 10.25
C ASP A 726 -4.90 -43.91 9.15
N LEU A 727 -4.57 -45.14 8.85
CA LEU A 727 -3.58 -45.51 7.84
C LEU A 727 -4.06 -45.16 6.42
N SER A 728 -5.36 -45.20 6.18
CA SER A 728 -5.95 -44.93 4.85
C SER A 728 -5.92 -43.43 4.56
N GLY A 729 -6.31 -42.61 5.52
CA GLY A 729 -6.22 -41.13 5.41
C GLY A 729 -4.79 -40.66 5.22
N ALA A 730 -3.86 -41.21 6.04
CA ALA A 730 -2.44 -40.88 5.94
C ALA A 730 -1.85 -41.23 4.56
N ALA A 731 -2.18 -42.41 4.03
CA ALA A 731 -1.73 -42.81 2.69
C ALA A 731 -2.26 -41.88 1.60
N SER A 732 -3.54 -41.53 1.64
CA SER A 732 -4.16 -40.61 0.66
C SER A 732 -3.48 -39.23 0.67
N VAL A 733 -3.21 -38.68 1.84
CA VAL A 733 -2.50 -37.37 1.98
C VAL A 733 -1.08 -37.46 1.42
N LEU A 734 -0.35 -38.55 1.69
CA LEU A 734 1.01 -38.76 1.21
C LEU A 734 1.08 -39.01 -0.30
N ASP A 735 0.14 -39.75 -0.88
CA ASP A 735 0.03 -39.92 -2.34
C ASP A 735 -0.18 -38.59 -3.04
N GLY A 736 -1.06 -37.73 -2.52
CA GLY A 736 -1.23 -36.36 -2.98
C GLY A 736 0.05 -35.55 -2.85
N LEU A 737 0.75 -35.66 -1.72
CA LEU A 737 1.99 -34.94 -1.45
C LEU A 737 3.12 -35.30 -2.42
N ILE A 738 3.40 -36.60 -2.65
CA ILE A 738 4.45 -37.03 -3.59
C ILE A 738 4.10 -36.76 -5.06
N SER A 739 2.82 -36.66 -5.38
CA SER A 739 2.37 -36.27 -6.73
C SER A 739 2.64 -34.79 -6.99
N LYS A 740 2.41 -33.93 -5.99
CA LYS A 740 2.61 -32.49 -6.08
C LYS A 740 4.07 -32.08 -5.84
N TYR A 741 4.76 -32.79 -4.95
CA TYR A 741 6.14 -32.51 -4.54
C TYR A 741 7.01 -33.78 -4.62
N PRO A 742 7.40 -34.23 -5.83
CA PRO A 742 8.14 -35.47 -6.01
C PRO A 742 9.48 -35.53 -5.26
N ALA A 743 10.13 -34.42 -5.00
CA ALA A 743 11.39 -34.33 -4.26
C ALA A 743 11.25 -34.44 -2.73
N TYR A 744 10.01 -34.55 -2.19
CA TYR A 744 9.80 -34.62 -0.74
C TYR A 744 10.08 -36.03 -0.19
N ALA A 745 11.34 -36.30 0.09
CA ALA A 745 11.89 -37.64 0.38
C ALA A 745 11.24 -38.38 1.57
N ASP A 746 10.91 -37.65 2.66
CA ASP A 746 10.29 -38.24 3.85
C ASP A 746 8.94 -38.89 3.57
N ALA A 747 8.18 -38.33 2.59
CA ALA A 747 6.86 -38.83 2.26
C ALA A 747 6.90 -40.27 1.67
N TYR A 748 7.91 -40.58 0.87
CA TYR A 748 8.07 -41.95 0.31
C TYR A 748 8.34 -42.97 1.40
N VAL A 749 9.21 -42.63 2.38
CA VAL A 749 9.54 -43.55 3.48
C VAL A 749 8.33 -43.77 4.37
N LEU A 750 7.58 -42.70 4.68
CA LEU A 750 6.41 -42.79 5.53
C LEU A 750 5.29 -43.60 4.84
N LEU A 751 5.01 -43.29 3.56
CA LEU A 751 3.97 -43.96 2.77
C LEU A 751 4.28 -45.44 2.57
N GLY A 752 5.50 -45.77 2.18
CA GLY A 752 5.92 -47.15 2.07
C GLY A 752 5.76 -47.94 3.37
N GLY A 753 6.18 -47.36 4.52
CA GLY A 753 5.98 -47.91 5.82
C GLY A 753 4.50 -48.08 6.25
N ILE A 754 3.62 -47.22 5.78
CA ILE A 754 2.16 -47.37 5.97
C ILE A 754 1.65 -48.56 5.20
N TYR A 755 2.06 -48.77 3.93
CA TYR A 755 1.65 -49.91 3.14
C TYR A 755 2.21 -51.21 3.69
N GLU A 756 3.45 -51.20 4.23
CA GLU A 756 3.98 -52.38 4.96
C GLU A 756 3.09 -52.75 6.15
N LYS A 757 2.70 -51.76 6.97
CA LYS A 757 1.79 -52.00 8.13
C LYS A 757 0.41 -52.53 7.71
N GLN A 758 -0.04 -52.17 6.51
CA GLN A 758 -1.31 -52.66 5.94
C GLN A 758 -1.17 -54.06 5.26
N GLY A 759 0.01 -54.62 5.21
CA GLY A 759 0.29 -55.87 4.47
C GLY A 759 0.30 -55.72 2.95
N LYS A 760 0.28 -54.50 2.44
CA LYS A 760 0.20 -54.19 1.01
C LYS A 760 1.60 -54.12 0.37
N LYS A 761 2.27 -55.27 0.33
CA LYS A 761 3.67 -55.43 -0.08
C LYS A 761 3.95 -54.84 -1.47
N ALA A 762 3.13 -55.11 -2.47
CA ALA A 762 3.31 -54.57 -3.82
C ALA A 762 3.24 -53.01 -3.88
N GLN A 763 2.33 -52.41 -3.12
CA GLN A 763 2.21 -50.94 -3.04
C GLN A 763 3.42 -50.32 -2.33
N ALA A 764 3.92 -50.90 -1.25
CA ALA A 764 5.12 -50.50 -0.57
C ALA A 764 6.35 -50.51 -1.50
N GLU A 765 6.55 -51.63 -2.24
CA GLU A 765 7.61 -51.76 -3.24
C GLU A 765 7.49 -50.67 -4.34
N GLY A 766 6.27 -50.44 -4.83
CA GLY A 766 5.99 -49.45 -5.86
C GLY A 766 6.38 -48.02 -5.40
N VAL A 767 6.02 -47.65 -4.17
CA VAL A 767 6.35 -46.34 -3.60
C VAL A 767 7.85 -46.13 -3.43
N TYR A 768 8.56 -47.16 -2.87
CA TYR A 768 9.99 -47.04 -2.69
C TYR A 768 10.74 -46.96 -4.04
N ASN A 769 10.34 -47.77 -5.02
CA ASN A 769 10.92 -47.70 -6.35
C ASN A 769 10.66 -46.36 -7.03
N LYS A 770 9.45 -45.79 -6.88
CA LYS A 770 9.11 -44.45 -7.36
C LYS A 770 10.02 -43.39 -6.71
N GLY A 771 10.24 -43.47 -5.39
CA GLY A 771 11.13 -42.55 -4.71
C GLY A 771 12.59 -42.67 -5.17
N LEU A 772 13.07 -43.91 -5.38
CA LEU A 772 14.43 -44.13 -5.90
C LEU A 772 14.66 -43.58 -7.32
N ALA A 773 13.58 -43.51 -8.14
CA ALA A 773 13.64 -42.97 -9.51
C ALA A 773 13.60 -41.42 -9.57
N VAL A 774 13.34 -40.72 -8.44
CA VAL A 774 13.32 -39.26 -8.42
C VAL A 774 14.75 -38.73 -8.58
N GLU A 775 14.94 -37.88 -9.58
CA GLU A 775 16.21 -37.18 -9.79
C GLU A 775 16.52 -36.27 -8.59
N GLY A 776 17.77 -36.25 -8.14
CA GLY A 776 18.17 -35.46 -6.98
C GLY A 776 17.77 -36.02 -5.61
N MET A 777 17.17 -37.23 -5.52
CA MET A 777 16.83 -37.84 -4.25
C MET A 777 18.08 -38.01 -3.37
N PRO A 778 18.10 -37.49 -2.10
CA PRO A 778 19.27 -37.57 -1.24
C PRO A 778 19.66 -39.01 -0.92
N ASP A 779 20.96 -39.31 -0.91
CA ASP A 779 21.47 -40.67 -0.78
C ASP A 779 21.04 -41.38 0.52
N GLN A 780 20.92 -40.66 1.61
CA GLN A 780 20.41 -41.21 2.88
C GLN A 780 19.01 -41.82 2.73
N TYR A 781 18.13 -41.22 1.94
CA TYR A 781 16.79 -41.73 1.69
C TYR A 781 16.82 -42.88 0.70
N LYS A 782 17.71 -42.83 -0.32
CA LYS A 782 17.91 -43.96 -1.23
C LYS A 782 18.36 -45.23 -0.46
N VAL A 783 19.30 -45.06 0.47
CA VAL A 783 19.76 -46.18 1.33
C VAL A 783 18.61 -46.72 2.16
N ARG A 784 17.82 -45.85 2.79
CA ARG A 784 16.70 -46.26 3.62
C ARG A 784 15.61 -46.99 2.83
N MET A 785 15.21 -46.49 1.67
CA MET A 785 14.24 -47.16 0.80
C MET A 785 14.74 -48.49 0.28
N LYS A 786 16.03 -48.60 -0.10
CA LYS A 786 16.65 -49.89 -0.50
C LYS A 786 16.65 -50.90 0.65
N SER A 787 16.91 -50.45 1.88
CA SER A 787 16.84 -51.33 3.05
C SER A 787 15.45 -51.90 3.26
N HIS A 788 14.40 -51.08 3.17
CA HIS A 788 13.01 -51.54 3.23
C HIS A 788 12.67 -52.55 2.09
N LEU A 789 13.09 -52.25 0.86
CA LEU A 789 12.89 -53.14 -0.30
C LEU A 789 13.57 -54.52 -0.08
N ASN A 790 14.78 -54.55 0.51
CA ASN A 790 15.47 -55.81 0.80
C ASN A 790 14.74 -56.63 1.86
N VAL A 791 14.20 -55.99 2.90
CA VAL A 791 13.38 -56.67 3.92
C VAL A 791 12.09 -57.24 3.30
N LEU A 792 11.39 -56.47 2.45
CA LEU A 792 10.17 -56.91 1.74
C LEU A 792 10.45 -58.11 0.83
N LYS A 793 11.60 -58.16 0.17
CA LYS A 793 11.98 -59.30 -0.71
C LYS A 793 12.39 -60.52 0.08
N ALA A 794 12.95 -60.38 1.29
CA ALA A 794 13.37 -61.50 2.15
C ALA A 794 12.21 -62.12 2.93
N ALA A 795 11.08 -61.43 3.06
CA ALA A 795 9.87 -61.98 3.69
C ALA A 795 9.23 -63.10 2.83
N PRO A 796 8.86 -64.26 3.37
CA PRO A 796 8.23 -65.33 2.64
C PRO A 796 6.91 -64.84 2.00
N PRO A 797 6.51 -65.37 0.81
CA PRO A 797 5.26 -64.98 0.19
C PRO A 797 4.10 -65.32 1.13
N ASP A 798 3.23 -64.33 1.37
CA ASP A 798 2.03 -64.50 2.17
C ASP A 798 1.24 -65.72 1.67
N ALA A 799 0.93 -66.65 2.60
CA ALA A 799 0.04 -67.76 2.32
C ALA A 799 -1.31 -67.18 1.84
N GLN A 800 -1.63 -67.39 0.58
CA GLN A 800 -2.91 -67.03 0.00
C GLN A 800 -4.02 -67.62 0.88
N GLU A 801 -4.88 -66.74 1.42
CA GLU A 801 -6.13 -67.19 2.06
C GLU A 801 -6.89 -68.08 1.11
N LYS A 802 -7.14 -69.30 1.57
CA LYS A 802 -8.12 -70.18 1.02
C LYS A 802 -9.53 -69.75 1.38
#